data_b428b13a221cda4a3c775d6c7096e8f2
#
_entry.id   b428b13a221cda4a3c775d6c7096e8f2
#
_cell.length_a   1.000
_cell.length_b   1.000
_cell.length_c   1.000
_cell.angle_alpha   90.00
_cell.angle_beta   90.00
_cell.angle_gamma   90.00
#
_symmetry.space_group_name_H-M   'P 1'
#
loop_
_entity.id
_entity.type
_entity.pdbx_description
1 polymer ?
#
loop_
_entity_poly.entity_id
_entity_poly.type
_entity_poly.pdbx_seq_one_letter_code
_entity_poly.pdbx_strand_id
1 'polypeptide(L)'
;MLTVIKRSGRTEPLDISKIKKYTSESVKDLDNVSLSELEVDAKIQFRDQITTTEIQQTLIKTAVDKIDVDRPNWTFVAARLFLYDLYHRVNGFSGYGHLRDYFNRGEKEGRIVLGLKDKYDLDDLNSYIDVRRDLQFTYLGVKTLHDRYLLKNRKGEPIELPQHMFMAIAMFLAQNELNSQDWAKKFYDLISKFEVMPATPTLSNARTPRHQLSSCYIGSTPDNIEGIFDSFKEMSLLSKYGGGIGWDWSLVRAMGGMIDGHKNAAGGVIPFLKITNDIAVAVDQLGTRKGAIAVYIEPWHMDISDFLDLKKNSGEERRRTHELFPSLWINDLFMKRIEQDAMWTLFDPADTPDLCELYGEEFDKRYEEYEKNPNIPKEFVKAKELWKKVLTNYFESGSPFLCFKDNANRANPNNHTGIIRSSNLCTEIFQNTQPNHYVIKVVFNNGEVRLFEEDEDIKTDDGIVKKAKKITALDTLDGKTIFIVEKDVKEGKTAVCNLASINLSKVNTQEDIKRVVPIAVRMLDNVIDLNFYPHSKVKRTNLLSRSIGLGVMGEAQMLAEQSIAWGGYDHLAKIDEIMEAISYNAIKASSNLSLEKGAYPEFEGSKWSKGIFPIDAANENTKRLVDRGGLFGYTHDWEKLREKVKKDGMRNGYLMAIAPTSSISILVGTTQTIEPVYKRKWFEENLSGMIPVTAPKLSPDTWGFYTPAYELDQKLLIQAGAVRQKWIDQGQSLNIFITLDKASGKYLND
;
A
#
# COMPACT_ATOMS: atom_id res chain seq x y z
N MET A 1 36.71 20.50 38.10
CA MET A 1 36.38 19.13 37.63
C MET A 1 34.92 19.16 37.26
N LEU A 2 34.56 18.77 36.02
CA LEU A 2 33.16 18.78 35.61
C LEU A 2 32.34 17.79 36.44
N THR A 3 31.12 18.17 36.79
CA THR A 3 30.16 17.29 37.46
C THR A 3 29.02 16.92 36.52
N VAL A 4 28.38 15.77 36.76
CA VAL A 4 27.27 15.24 35.97
C VAL A 4 26.07 14.95 36.86
N ILE A 5 24.88 15.29 36.35
CA ILE A 5 23.61 14.99 36.99
C ILE A 5 23.06 13.66 36.38
N LYS A 6 22.91 12.67 37.22
CA LYS A 6 22.33 11.35 36.83
C LYS A 6 20.82 11.44 36.60
N ARG A 7 20.22 10.49 35.89
CA ARG A 7 18.76 10.37 35.73
C ARG A 7 18.00 10.29 37.05
N SER A 8 18.65 9.83 38.13
CA SER A 8 18.10 9.83 39.50
C SER A 8 18.13 11.19 40.21
N GLY A 9 18.66 12.25 39.57
CA GLY A 9 18.88 13.57 40.17
C GLY A 9 20.17 13.68 40.99
N ARG A 10 20.91 12.60 41.21
CA ARG A 10 22.19 12.63 41.97
C ARG A 10 23.29 13.25 41.13
N THR A 11 24.09 14.16 41.76
CA THR A 11 25.27 14.74 41.14
C THR A 11 26.52 13.96 41.55
N GLU A 12 27.41 13.68 40.59
CA GLU A 12 28.69 13.01 40.80
C GLU A 12 29.77 13.64 39.89
N PRO A 13 31.09 13.46 40.15
CA PRO A 13 32.13 13.86 39.22
C PRO A 13 31.97 13.16 37.87
N LEU A 14 32.25 13.86 36.76
CA LEU A 14 32.20 13.31 35.43
C LEU A 14 33.30 12.23 35.25
N ASP A 15 32.89 10.98 35.09
CA ASP A 15 33.78 9.85 34.85
C ASP A 15 33.79 9.49 33.36
N ILE A 16 34.84 9.87 32.66
CA ILE A 16 35.05 9.65 31.25
C ILE A 16 35.18 8.15 30.93
N SER A 17 35.64 7.33 31.89
CA SER A 17 35.78 5.88 31.66
C SER A 17 34.42 5.19 31.39
N LYS A 18 33.35 5.71 32.01
CA LYS A 18 31.98 5.22 31.78
C LYS A 18 31.50 5.58 30.38
N ILE A 19 31.91 6.75 29.85
CA ILE A 19 31.56 7.15 28.47
C ILE A 19 32.34 6.29 27.49
N LYS A 20 33.64 6.09 27.70
CA LYS A 20 34.49 5.27 26.82
C LYS A 20 33.97 3.86 26.59
N LYS A 21 33.32 3.25 27.55
CA LYS A 21 32.80 1.89 27.44
C LYS A 21 31.78 1.76 26.29
N TYR A 22 30.81 2.66 26.18
CA TYR A 22 29.78 2.58 25.16
C TYR A 22 30.16 3.31 23.86
N THR A 23 31.02 4.33 23.91
CA THR A 23 31.57 4.95 22.70
C THR A 23 32.48 4.00 21.96
N SER A 24 33.30 3.19 22.65
CA SER A 24 34.12 2.15 22.06
C SER A 24 33.27 1.07 21.37
N GLU A 25 32.21 0.61 22.02
CA GLU A 25 31.29 -0.38 21.42
C GLU A 25 30.53 0.21 20.21
N SER A 26 30.25 1.51 20.20
CA SER A 26 29.52 2.15 19.09
C SER A 26 30.32 2.21 17.79
N VAL A 27 31.64 2.25 17.83
CA VAL A 27 32.53 2.32 16.65
C VAL A 27 33.11 0.96 16.25
N LYS A 28 32.88 -0.09 17.05
CA LYS A 28 33.46 -1.39 16.87
C LYS A 28 33.03 -2.02 15.53
N ASP A 29 33.97 -2.64 14.84
CA ASP A 29 33.77 -3.33 13.55
C ASP A 29 33.16 -2.44 12.45
N LEU A 30 33.42 -1.13 12.49
CA LEU A 30 33.01 -0.16 11.46
C LEU A 30 34.24 0.53 10.86
N ASP A 31 34.30 0.56 9.53
CA ASP A 31 35.34 1.24 8.78
C ASP A 31 35.06 2.76 8.70
N ASN A 32 36.13 3.56 8.55
CA ASN A 32 36.07 5.01 8.37
C ASN A 32 35.35 5.78 9.48
N VAL A 33 35.42 5.27 10.73
CA VAL A 33 34.96 5.93 11.95
C VAL A 33 36.07 5.99 12.98
N SER A 34 36.11 7.04 13.79
CA SER A 34 37.17 7.27 14.79
C SER A 34 36.56 7.52 16.18
N LEU A 35 36.95 6.66 17.14
CA LEU A 35 36.59 6.82 18.54
C LEU A 35 37.11 8.16 19.11
N SER A 36 38.37 8.49 18.80
CA SER A 36 38.99 9.71 19.28
C SER A 36 38.29 10.96 18.76
N GLU A 37 37.90 10.95 17.48
CA GLU A 37 37.16 12.06 16.86
C GLU A 37 35.78 12.24 17.49
N LEU A 38 35.05 11.15 17.76
CA LEU A 38 33.77 11.19 18.46
C LEU A 38 33.90 11.78 19.87
N GLU A 39 34.90 11.31 20.65
CA GLU A 39 35.06 11.68 22.01
C GLU A 39 35.57 13.14 22.17
N VAL A 40 36.50 13.60 21.33
CA VAL A 40 37.02 14.96 21.36
C VAL A 40 35.94 15.97 21.00
N ASP A 41 35.26 15.78 19.89
CA ASP A 41 34.23 16.72 19.40
C ASP A 41 33.01 16.78 20.32
N ALA A 42 32.63 15.66 20.92
CA ALA A 42 31.56 15.65 21.93
C ALA A 42 31.98 16.30 23.24
N LYS A 43 33.25 16.05 23.71
CA LYS A 43 33.76 16.56 24.97
C LYS A 43 33.86 18.08 24.99
N ILE A 44 34.17 18.72 23.86
CA ILE A 44 34.21 20.18 23.73
C ILE A 44 32.87 20.84 24.12
N GLN A 45 31.76 20.12 23.94
CA GLN A 45 30.39 20.58 24.20
C GLN A 45 29.93 20.32 25.63
N PHE A 46 30.72 19.61 26.47
CA PHE A 46 30.34 19.32 27.86
C PHE A 46 30.57 20.51 28.77
N ARG A 47 29.60 20.76 29.63
CA ARG A 47 29.63 21.84 30.66
C ARG A 47 29.48 21.24 32.05
N ASP A 48 29.78 22.03 33.08
CA ASP A 48 29.54 21.62 34.46
C ASP A 48 28.05 21.40 34.72
N GLN A 49 27.69 20.42 35.54
CA GLN A 49 26.33 19.99 35.83
C GLN A 49 25.55 19.49 34.60
N ILE A 50 26.24 19.06 33.55
CA ILE A 50 25.59 18.44 32.40
C ILE A 50 24.86 17.15 32.82
N THR A 51 23.64 16.91 32.30
CA THR A 51 22.92 15.68 32.59
C THR A 51 23.45 14.51 31.76
N THR A 52 23.30 13.27 32.24
CA THR A 52 23.64 12.07 31.46
C THR A 52 22.84 11.96 30.18
N THR A 53 21.62 12.52 30.14
CA THR A 53 20.78 12.59 28.94
C THR A 53 21.38 13.58 27.92
N GLU A 54 21.81 14.76 28.35
CA GLU A 54 22.49 15.74 27.47
C GLU A 54 23.79 15.19 26.90
N ILE A 55 24.59 14.48 27.72
CA ILE A 55 25.83 13.82 27.24
C ILE A 55 25.48 12.85 26.12
N GLN A 56 24.46 12.02 26.32
CA GLN A 56 24.03 11.03 25.33
C GLN A 56 23.53 11.69 24.03
N GLN A 57 22.71 12.73 24.15
CA GLN A 57 22.23 13.52 23.01
C GLN A 57 23.36 14.20 22.25
N THR A 58 24.37 14.75 22.98
CA THR A 58 25.56 15.35 22.38
C THR A 58 26.35 14.33 21.56
N LEU A 59 26.58 13.13 22.11
CA LEU A 59 27.29 12.05 21.39
C LEU A 59 26.56 11.63 20.16
N ILE A 60 25.23 11.43 20.25
CA ILE A 60 24.39 11.08 19.11
C ILE A 60 24.47 12.17 18.04
N LYS A 61 24.28 13.43 18.41
CA LYS A 61 24.34 14.57 17.49
C LYS A 61 25.71 14.67 16.82
N THR A 62 26.80 14.57 17.59
CA THR A 62 28.16 14.56 17.04
C THR A 62 28.35 13.47 15.99
N ALA A 63 27.83 12.27 16.24
CA ALA A 63 27.91 11.19 15.27
C ALA A 63 27.04 11.45 14.01
N VAL A 64 25.83 12.01 14.18
CA VAL A 64 24.92 12.38 13.06
C VAL A 64 25.55 13.46 12.19
N ASP A 65 26.16 14.49 12.78
CA ASP A 65 26.79 15.60 12.04
C ASP A 65 27.98 15.13 11.17
N LYS A 66 28.53 13.94 11.46
CA LYS A 66 29.64 13.34 10.70
C LYS A 66 29.20 12.43 9.55
N ILE A 67 27.90 12.20 9.37
CA ILE A 67 27.38 11.36 8.27
C ILE A 67 27.60 12.09 6.96
N ASP A 68 28.47 11.51 6.11
CA ASP A 68 28.76 12.03 4.79
C ASP A 68 29.08 10.91 3.80
N VAL A 69 29.16 11.26 2.50
CA VAL A 69 29.46 10.31 1.42
C VAL A 69 30.79 9.59 1.63
N ASP A 70 31.80 10.28 2.19
CA ASP A 70 33.10 9.70 2.49
C ASP A 70 33.12 8.90 3.81
N ARG A 71 32.12 9.09 4.64
CA ARG A 71 32.01 8.51 6.00
C ARG A 71 30.60 8.03 6.31
N PRO A 72 29.98 7.19 5.46
CA PRO A 72 28.59 6.79 5.63
C PRO A 72 28.36 5.96 6.90
N ASN A 73 29.37 5.26 7.40
CA ASN A 73 29.25 4.37 8.58
C ASN A 73 28.99 5.10 9.90
N TRP A 74 29.12 6.45 9.94
CA TRP A 74 28.70 7.23 11.11
C TRP A 74 27.22 7.10 11.42
N THR A 75 26.37 6.72 10.44
CA THR A 75 24.95 6.41 10.70
C THR A 75 24.80 5.24 11.68
N PHE A 76 25.67 4.22 11.61
CA PHE A 76 25.64 3.09 12.53
C PHE A 76 26.17 3.47 13.92
N VAL A 77 27.17 4.33 14.00
CA VAL A 77 27.65 4.87 15.28
C VAL A 77 26.53 5.61 16.01
N ALA A 78 25.85 6.52 15.29
CA ALA A 78 24.71 7.26 15.84
C ALA A 78 23.56 6.34 16.26
N ALA A 79 23.25 5.30 15.45
CA ALA A 79 22.24 4.30 15.76
C ALA A 79 22.56 3.53 17.04
N ARG A 80 23.78 3.04 17.18
CA ARG A 80 24.24 2.27 18.36
C ARG A 80 24.20 3.11 19.63
N LEU A 81 24.61 4.38 19.56
CA LEU A 81 24.48 5.32 20.66
C LEU A 81 23.01 5.56 21.03
N PHE A 82 22.13 5.70 20.05
CA PHE A 82 20.70 5.86 20.29
C PHE A 82 20.05 4.61 20.90
N LEU A 83 20.40 3.41 20.41
CA LEU A 83 19.94 2.14 20.97
C LEU A 83 20.38 1.97 22.42
N TYR A 84 21.61 2.35 22.75
CA TYR A 84 22.12 2.30 24.12
C TYR A 84 21.27 3.18 25.06
N ASP A 85 20.91 4.39 24.62
CA ASP A 85 19.97 5.25 25.35
C ASP A 85 18.58 4.63 25.48
N LEU A 86 18.07 4.03 24.40
CA LEU A 86 16.76 3.38 24.37
C LEU A 86 16.68 2.21 25.35
N TYR A 87 17.71 1.35 25.42
CA TYR A 87 17.78 0.26 26.39
C TYR A 87 17.68 0.76 27.82
N HIS A 88 18.42 1.82 28.15
CA HIS A 88 18.36 2.44 29.48
C HIS A 88 17.00 3.07 29.79
N ARG A 89 16.35 3.69 28.84
CA ARG A 89 15.02 4.29 29.03
C ARG A 89 13.96 3.23 29.29
N VAL A 90 14.03 2.07 28.61
CA VAL A 90 13.04 1.02 28.72
C VAL A 90 13.27 0.11 29.93
N ASN A 91 14.51 -0.29 30.18
CA ASN A 91 14.84 -1.33 31.17
C ASN A 91 15.65 -0.80 32.39
N GLY A 92 16.17 0.43 32.32
CA GLY A 92 17.05 0.97 33.38
C GLY A 92 18.51 0.48 33.30
N PHE A 93 18.86 -0.38 32.34
CA PHE A 93 20.21 -0.91 32.10
C PHE A 93 20.51 -1.08 30.61
N SER A 94 21.79 -1.34 30.27
CA SER A 94 22.26 -1.48 28.89
C SER A 94 21.97 -2.88 28.33
N GLY A 95 20.74 -3.15 27.93
CA GLY A 95 20.39 -4.42 27.33
C GLY A 95 18.92 -4.76 27.39
N TYR A 96 18.63 -5.98 27.00
CA TYR A 96 17.28 -6.53 26.98
C TYR A 96 16.91 -7.15 28.33
N GLY A 97 15.71 -6.86 28.81
CA GLY A 97 15.04 -7.64 29.86
C GLY A 97 14.42 -8.91 29.29
N HIS A 98 13.88 -9.73 30.16
CA HIS A 98 13.19 -10.95 29.74
C HIS A 98 11.88 -10.64 28.96
N LEU A 99 11.54 -11.41 27.96
CA LEU A 99 10.33 -11.25 27.14
C LEU A 99 9.05 -11.24 27.99
N ARG A 100 9.00 -12.00 29.07
CA ARG A 100 7.89 -12.04 30.02
C ARG A 100 7.66 -10.69 30.70
N ASP A 101 8.72 -9.97 31.07
CA ASP A 101 8.63 -8.66 31.70
C ASP A 101 8.11 -7.61 30.74
N TYR A 102 8.51 -7.71 29.47
CA TYR A 102 7.97 -6.89 28.39
C TYR A 102 6.46 -7.08 28.24
N PHE A 103 5.96 -8.33 28.15
CA PHE A 103 4.53 -8.60 28.04
C PHE A 103 3.75 -8.12 29.27
N ASN A 104 4.25 -8.40 30.47
CA ASN A 104 3.59 -7.96 31.72
C ASN A 104 3.47 -6.42 31.77
N ARG A 105 4.51 -5.70 31.37
CA ARG A 105 4.50 -4.23 31.29
C ARG A 105 3.50 -3.74 30.25
N GLY A 106 3.50 -4.31 29.04
CA GLY A 106 2.62 -3.91 27.95
C GLY A 106 1.15 -4.20 28.22
N GLU A 107 0.82 -5.33 28.81
CA GLU A 107 -0.54 -5.67 29.25
C GLU A 107 -1.04 -4.76 30.37
N LYS A 108 -0.19 -4.46 31.37
CA LYS A 108 -0.51 -3.52 32.47
C LYS A 108 -0.82 -2.12 31.94
N GLU A 109 -0.10 -1.64 30.93
CA GLU A 109 -0.35 -0.37 30.26
C GLU A 109 -1.52 -0.41 29.26
N GLY A 110 -2.13 -1.58 29.03
CA GLY A 110 -3.19 -1.78 28.04
C GLY A 110 -2.75 -1.56 26.59
N ARG A 111 -1.46 -1.76 26.31
CA ARG A 111 -0.85 -1.58 24.99
C ARG A 111 -0.68 -2.88 24.21
N ILE A 112 -0.62 -4.01 24.91
CA ILE A 112 -0.52 -5.34 24.31
C ILE A 112 -1.84 -6.08 24.55
N VAL A 113 -2.26 -6.88 23.56
CA VAL A 113 -3.47 -7.71 23.64
C VAL A 113 -3.31 -8.76 24.75
N LEU A 114 -4.33 -8.89 25.58
CA LEU A 114 -4.31 -9.83 26.68
C LEU A 114 -4.29 -11.29 26.21
N GLY A 115 -3.52 -12.13 26.92
CA GLY A 115 -3.48 -13.57 26.70
C GLY A 115 -2.61 -14.03 25.52
N LEU A 116 -1.96 -13.13 24.77
CA LEU A 116 -1.04 -13.53 23.70
C LEU A 116 0.14 -14.32 24.24
N LYS A 117 0.74 -13.87 25.35
CA LYS A 117 1.87 -14.51 26.01
C LYS A 117 1.58 -15.93 26.50
N ASP A 118 0.31 -16.20 26.85
CA ASP A 118 -0.10 -17.47 27.46
C ASP A 118 -0.18 -18.62 26.42
N LYS A 119 -0.09 -18.29 25.13
CA LYS A 119 -0.10 -19.24 24.02
C LYS A 119 1.30 -19.80 23.69
N TYR A 120 2.36 -19.33 24.36
CA TYR A 120 3.74 -19.59 23.99
C TYR A 120 4.63 -19.93 25.17
N ASP A 121 5.66 -20.75 24.93
CA ASP A 121 6.80 -20.87 25.83
C ASP A 121 7.69 -19.63 25.69
N LEU A 122 7.55 -18.69 26.62
CA LEU A 122 8.29 -17.44 26.58
C LEU A 122 9.77 -17.60 26.90
N ASP A 123 10.17 -18.62 27.62
CA ASP A 123 11.58 -18.87 27.97
C ASP A 123 12.34 -19.37 26.74
N ASP A 124 11.72 -20.24 25.94
CA ASP A 124 12.25 -20.69 24.67
C ASP A 124 12.33 -19.53 23.65
N LEU A 125 11.26 -18.73 23.50
CA LEU A 125 11.28 -17.56 22.59
C LEU A 125 12.28 -16.49 23.05
N ASN A 126 12.41 -16.26 24.35
CA ASN A 126 13.39 -15.31 24.87
C ASN A 126 14.83 -15.75 24.55
N SER A 127 15.12 -17.06 24.67
CA SER A 127 16.43 -17.61 24.31
C SER A 127 16.72 -17.53 22.80
N TYR A 128 15.68 -17.52 21.98
CA TYR A 128 15.76 -17.44 20.52
C TYR A 128 16.01 -16.01 20.00
N ILE A 129 15.68 -14.99 20.78
CA ILE A 129 15.90 -13.58 20.42
C ILE A 129 17.41 -13.30 20.27
N ASP A 130 17.80 -12.81 19.08
CA ASP A 130 19.16 -12.35 18.82
C ASP A 130 19.25 -10.83 18.86
N VAL A 131 19.65 -10.29 19.99
CA VAL A 131 19.77 -8.84 20.22
C VAL A 131 20.84 -8.17 19.34
N ARG A 132 21.79 -8.93 18.77
CA ARG A 132 22.82 -8.39 17.86
C ARG A 132 22.21 -7.90 16.54
N ARG A 133 21.00 -8.35 16.21
CA ARG A 133 20.26 -7.86 15.04
C ARG A 133 19.92 -6.38 15.12
N ASP A 134 19.98 -5.76 16.31
CA ASP A 134 19.86 -4.31 16.47
C ASP A 134 21.01 -3.52 15.83
N LEU A 135 22.18 -4.14 15.66
CA LEU A 135 23.34 -3.51 15.03
C LEU A 135 23.18 -3.23 13.54
N GLN A 136 22.13 -3.78 12.88
CA GLN A 136 21.79 -3.52 11.49
C GLN A 136 21.16 -2.15 11.26
N PHE A 137 20.58 -1.55 12.29
CA PHE A 137 19.88 -0.28 12.14
C PHE A 137 20.81 0.86 11.75
N THR A 138 20.39 1.65 10.75
CA THR A 138 20.90 3.01 10.55
C THR A 138 20.28 3.95 11.60
N TYR A 139 20.85 5.13 11.79
CA TYR A 139 20.29 6.11 12.73
C TYR A 139 18.84 6.49 12.36
N LEU A 140 18.59 6.81 11.10
CA LEU A 140 17.24 7.14 10.64
C LEU A 140 16.29 5.95 10.83
N GLY A 141 16.76 4.71 10.60
CA GLY A 141 15.98 3.50 10.78
C GLY A 141 15.52 3.30 12.21
N VAL A 142 16.45 3.33 13.18
CA VAL A 142 16.09 3.17 14.60
C VAL A 142 15.29 4.36 15.15
N LYS A 143 15.56 5.55 14.64
CA LYS A 143 14.78 6.75 15.00
C LYS A 143 13.34 6.65 14.51
N THR A 144 13.15 6.20 13.26
CA THR A 144 11.82 5.93 12.68
C THR A 144 11.09 4.82 13.46
N LEU A 145 11.80 3.75 13.84
CA LEU A 145 11.25 2.69 14.68
C LEU A 145 10.74 3.26 16.01
N HIS A 146 11.56 4.03 16.70
CA HIS A 146 11.23 4.66 17.99
C HIS A 146 10.04 5.61 17.88
N ASP A 147 10.01 6.46 16.87
CA ASP A 147 9.01 7.52 16.76
C ASP A 147 7.64 6.99 16.34
N ARG A 148 7.59 5.99 15.43
CA ARG A 148 6.37 5.55 14.76
C ARG A 148 5.86 4.15 15.17
N TYR A 149 6.72 3.24 15.60
CA TYR A 149 6.37 1.82 15.74
C TYR A 149 6.44 1.29 17.18
N LEU A 150 7.44 1.72 17.95
CA LEU A 150 7.58 1.26 19.33
C LEU A 150 6.39 1.71 20.19
N LEU A 151 5.83 0.78 20.95
CA LEU A 151 4.77 1.08 21.91
C LEU A 151 5.27 2.02 22.99
N LYS A 152 4.42 2.99 23.33
CA LYS A 152 4.69 4.02 24.35
C LYS A 152 3.61 3.97 25.42
N ASN A 153 3.98 4.26 26.66
CA ASN A 153 3.05 4.43 27.77
C ASN A 153 2.22 5.73 27.58
N ARG A 154 1.34 6.04 28.53
CA ARG A 154 0.49 7.24 28.48
C ARG A 154 1.27 8.55 28.57
N LYS A 155 2.53 8.52 29.02
CA LYS A 155 3.44 9.69 29.08
C LYS A 155 4.25 9.88 27.81
N GLY A 156 4.10 8.99 26.81
CA GLY A 156 4.88 9.03 25.58
C GLY A 156 6.26 8.36 25.67
N GLU A 157 6.55 7.66 26.77
CA GLU A 157 7.82 6.96 26.96
C GLU A 157 7.78 5.57 26.34
N PRO A 158 8.86 5.10 25.67
CA PRO A 158 8.90 3.78 25.06
C PRO A 158 8.84 2.67 26.14
N ILE A 159 8.07 1.62 25.86
CA ILE A 159 7.92 0.47 26.75
C ILE A 159 8.40 -0.83 26.13
N GLU A 160 8.89 -0.80 24.90
CA GLU A 160 9.43 -1.97 24.19
C GLU A 160 10.75 -1.66 23.48
N LEU A 161 11.48 -2.71 23.15
CA LEU A 161 12.73 -2.69 22.40
C LEU A 161 12.54 -3.37 21.03
N PRO A 162 13.42 -3.11 20.03
CA PRO A 162 13.20 -3.60 18.67
C PRO A 162 12.96 -5.11 18.56
N GLN A 163 13.80 -5.92 19.19
CA GLN A 163 13.67 -7.38 19.08
C GLN A 163 12.46 -7.92 19.85
N HIS A 164 12.04 -7.29 20.96
CA HIS A 164 10.78 -7.60 21.64
C HIS A 164 9.57 -7.28 20.75
N MET A 165 9.59 -6.13 20.07
CA MET A 165 8.58 -5.75 19.09
C MET A 165 8.46 -6.80 17.99
N PHE A 166 9.56 -7.17 17.34
CA PHE A 166 9.55 -8.13 16.23
C PHE A 166 9.07 -9.51 16.67
N MET A 167 9.51 -9.97 17.85
CA MET A 167 9.03 -11.25 18.40
C MET A 167 7.53 -11.19 18.74
N ALA A 168 7.04 -10.13 19.34
CA ALA A 168 5.62 -9.98 19.67
C ALA A 168 4.72 -9.90 18.42
N ILE A 169 5.18 -9.25 17.35
CA ILE A 169 4.50 -9.25 16.05
C ILE A 169 4.46 -10.68 15.48
N ALA A 170 5.59 -11.38 15.49
CA ALA A 170 5.69 -12.75 15.01
C ALA A 170 4.78 -13.71 15.79
N MET A 171 4.75 -13.61 17.10
CA MET A 171 3.82 -14.35 17.97
C MET A 171 2.37 -14.05 17.62
N PHE A 172 2.01 -12.77 17.46
CA PHE A 172 0.65 -12.40 17.10
C PHE A 172 0.24 -13.01 15.74
N LEU A 173 1.09 -12.94 14.74
CA LEU A 173 0.80 -13.47 13.40
C LEU A 173 0.79 -15.01 13.35
N ALA A 174 1.51 -15.68 14.25
CA ALA A 174 1.58 -17.15 14.31
C ALA A 174 0.53 -17.79 15.22
N GLN A 175 -0.25 -17.01 16.01
CA GLN A 175 -1.04 -17.52 17.14
C GLN A 175 -2.09 -18.57 16.80
N ASN A 176 -2.54 -18.65 15.55
CA ASN A 176 -3.54 -19.61 15.07
C ASN A 176 -2.91 -20.79 14.28
N GLU A 177 -1.58 -20.85 14.15
CA GLU A 177 -0.90 -21.98 13.53
C GLU A 177 -0.83 -23.18 14.47
N LEU A 178 -0.91 -24.40 13.93
CA LEU A 178 -0.78 -25.65 14.71
C LEU A 178 0.52 -25.71 15.51
N ASN A 179 1.63 -25.29 14.88
CA ASN A 179 2.95 -25.18 15.51
C ASN A 179 3.30 -23.71 15.71
N SER A 180 2.45 -22.97 16.45
CA SER A 180 2.58 -21.52 16.62
C SER A 180 3.96 -21.08 17.11
N GLN A 181 4.60 -21.86 18.00
CA GLN A 181 5.94 -21.62 18.52
C GLN A 181 6.99 -21.54 17.39
N ASP A 182 7.02 -22.56 16.52
CA ASP A 182 7.96 -22.62 15.40
C ASP A 182 7.67 -21.56 14.34
N TRP A 183 6.40 -21.29 14.07
CA TRP A 183 6.01 -20.25 13.13
C TRP A 183 6.36 -18.85 13.66
N ALA A 184 6.23 -18.61 14.95
CA ALA A 184 6.68 -17.37 15.57
C ALA A 184 8.19 -17.15 15.36
N LYS A 185 9.03 -18.19 15.54
CA LYS A 185 10.46 -18.12 15.26
C LYS A 185 10.76 -17.82 13.78
N LYS A 186 10.05 -18.47 12.84
CA LYS A 186 10.23 -18.24 11.40
C LYS A 186 9.81 -16.81 10.99
N PHE A 187 8.69 -16.31 11.49
CA PHE A 187 8.24 -14.93 11.22
C PHE A 187 9.17 -13.90 11.86
N TYR A 188 9.63 -14.16 13.09
CA TYR A 188 10.63 -13.33 13.75
C TYR A 188 11.93 -13.24 12.93
N ASP A 189 12.42 -14.37 12.42
CA ASP A 189 13.61 -14.39 11.58
C ASP A 189 13.46 -13.52 10.32
N LEU A 190 12.36 -13.65 9.59
CA LEU A 190 12.12 -12.84 8.40
C LEU A 190 12.15 -11.33 8.72
N ILE A 191 11.43 -10.93 9.77
CA ILE A 191 11.26 -9.52 10.13
C ILE A 191 12.56 -8.96 10.72
N SER A 192 13.15 -9.66 11.69
CA SER A 192 14.30 -9.15 12.44
C SER A 192 15.63 -9.21 11.69
N LYS A 193 15.74 -10.06 10.65
CA LYS A 193 16.87 -10.06 9.69
C LYS A 193 16.71 -9.06 8.57
N PHE A 194 15.56 -8.34 8.53
CA PHE A 194 15.20 -7.41 7.47
C PHE A 194 15.09 -8.07 6.09
N GLU A 195 14.73 -9.34 6.05
CA GLU A 195 14.52 -10.10 4.81
C GLU A 195 13.16 -9.79 4.19
N VAL A 196 12.13 -9.69 5.04
CA VAL A 196 10.77 -9.26 4.65
C VAL A 196 10.23 -8.31 5.71
N MET A 197 9.64 -7.22 5.25
CA MET A 197 9.02 -6.27 6.16
C MET A 197 7.52 -6.14 5.88
N PRO A 198 6.65 -6.46 6.84
CA PRO A 198 5.23 -6.19 6.73
C PRO A 198 4.95 -4.69 6.62
N ALA A 199 3.80 -4.34 6.04
CA ALA A 199 3.38 -2.95 5.94
C ALA A 199 3.21 -2.28 7.30
N THR A 200 3.29 -0.94 7.31
CA THR A 200 3.22 -0.12 8.52
C THR A 200 2.08 -0.49 9.48
N PRO A 201 0.82 -0.72 9.06
CA PRO A 201 -0.24 -1.09 10.00
C PRO A 201 0.01 -2.43 10.70
N THR A 202 0.54 -3.42 10.00
CA THR A 202 0.90 -4.71 10.60
C THR A 202 2.00 -4.54 11.64
N LEU A 203 3.08 -3.80 11.31
CA LEU A 203 4.17 -3.53 12.24
C LEU A 203 3.73 -2.75 13.48
N SER A 204 2.84 -1.78 13.32
CA SER A 204 2.36 -0.94 14.41
C SER A 204 1.37 -1.66 15.31
N ASN A 205 0.45 -2.46 14.74
CA ASN A 205 -0.77 -2.87 15.41
C ASN A 205 -0.86 -4.37 15.74
N ALA A 206 -0.05 -5.26 15.13
CA ALA A 206 -0.23 -6.71 15.22
C ALA A 206 -0.23 -7.27 16.66
N ARG A 207 0.36 -6.61 17.62
CA ARG A 207 0.39 -7.04 19.03
C ARG A 207 -0.53 -6.25 19.92
N THR A 208 -1.28 -5.28 19.36
CA THR A 208 -2.08 -4.34 20.14
C THR A 208 -3.55 -4.76 20.21
N PRO A 209 -4.33 -4.25 21.19
CA PRO A 209 -5.78 -4.48 21.22
C PRO A 209 -6.53 -3.95 19.99
N ARG A 210 -5.93 -3.03 19.23
CA ARG A 210 -6.48 -2.45 18.00
C ARG A 210 -5.70 -2.96 16.78
N HIS A 211 -5.78 -4.25 16.52
CA HIS A 211 -5.04 -4.93 15.47
C HIS A 211 -5.69 -4.78 14.07
N GLN A 212 -5.88 -3.53 13.64
CA GLN A 212 -6.16 -3.23 12.24
C GLN A 212 -4.81 -3.30 11.49
N LEU A 213 -4.67 -4.26 10.57
CA LEU A 213 -3.38 -4.66 9.96
C LEU A 213 -3.28 -4.27 8.49
N SER A 214 -4.39 -3.87 7.85
CA SER A 214 -4.44 -3.57 6.42
C SER A 214 -4.04 -2.12 6.13
N SER A 215 -3.36 -1.91 4.99
CA SER A 215 -2.80 -0.60 4.63
C SER A 215 -3.77 0.28 3.88
N CYS A 216 -4.56 -0.29 2.96
CA CYS A 216 -5.41 0.46 2.05
C CYS A 216 -6.73 -0.25 1.80
N TYR A 217 -7.71 0.55 1.36
CA TYR A 217 -9.05 0.09 0.99
C TYR A 217 -9.45 0.68 -0.36
N ILE A 218 -10.21 -0.07 -1.14
CA ILE A 218 -10.67 0.33 -2.47
C ILE A 218 -12.16 0.09 -2.58
N GLY A 219 -12.91 1.11 -3.00
CA GLY A 219 -14.35 1.01 -3.15
C GLY A 219 -14.89 1.81 -4.31
N SER A 220 -16.21 1.80 -4.48
CA SER A 220 -16.94 2.51 -5.54
C SER A 220 -18.22 3.12 -5.00
N THR A 221 -18.59 4.27 -5.52
CA THR A 221 -19.83 5.00 -5.17
C THR A 221 -20.93 4.69 -6.20
N PRO A 222 -22.14 4.27 -5.79
CA PRO A 222 -23.27 4.14 -6.69
C PRO A 222 -23.89 5.50 -7.02
N ASP A 223 -24.68 5.58 -8.10
CA ASP A 223 -25.35 6.79 -8.55
C ASP A 223 -26.72 7.00 -7.88
N ASN A 224 -26.74 7.09 -6.56
CA ASN A 224 -27.91 7.48 -5.78
C ASN A 224 -27.48 8.14 -4.48
N ILE A 225 -28.34 9.00 -3.91
CA ILE A 225 -27.97 9.85 -2.76
C ILE A 225 -27.65 9.03 -1.52
N GLU A 226 -28.39 7.97 -1.21
CA GLU A 226 -28.15 7.12 -0.07
C GLU A 226 -26.79 6.42 -0.18
N GLY A 227 -26.50 5.85 -1.35
CA GLY A 227 -25.23 5.18 -1.59
C GLY A 227 -24.03 6.09 -1.60
N ILE A 228 -24.19 7.35 -2.06
CA ILE A 228 -23.16 8.37 -1.95
C ILE A 228 -22.86 8.66 -0.47
N PHE A 229 -23.87 8.85 0.36
CA PHE A 229 -23.68 9.12 1.79
C PHE A 229 -23.21 7.89 2.56
N ASP A 230 -23.63 6.67 2.20
CA ASP A 230 -23.06 5.44 2.73
C ASP A 230 -21.57 5.30 2.39
N SER A 231 -21.17 5.72 1.16
CA SER A 231 -19.75 5.77 0.77
C SER A 231 -18.95 6.75 1.64
N PHE A 232 -19.50 7.92 1.97
CA PHE A 232 -18.86 8.88 2.89
C PHE A 232 -18.68 8.29 4.29
N LYS A 233 -19.70 7.62 4.81
CA LYS A 233 -19.62 6.91 6.10
C LYS A 233 -18.56 5.81 6.08
N GLU A 234 -18.53 5.01 5.03
CA GLU A 234 -17.55 3.93 4.86
C GLU A 234 -16.13 4.51 4.79
N MET A 235 -15.85 5.49 3.93
CA MET A 235 -14.55 6.17 3.85
C MET A 235 -14.13 6.78 5.19
N SER A 236 -15.04 7.40 5.93
CA SER A 236 -14.75 7.98 7.26
C SER A 236 -14.31 6.91 8.27
N LEU A 237 -15.00 5.76 8.30
CA LEU A 237 -14.64 4.64 9.18
C LEU A 237 -13.28 4.05 8.80
N LEU A 238 -13.02 3.85 7.51
CA LEU A 238 -11.76 3.29 7.00
C LEU A 238 -10.58 4.22 7.30
N SER A 239 -10.73 5.53 7.08
CA SER A 239 -9.74 6.55 7.41
C SER A 239 -9.41 6.55 8.90
N LYS A 240 -10.45 6.60 9.75
CA LYS A 240 -10.30 6.59 11.22
C LYS A 240 -9.40 5.46 11.74
N TYR A 241 -9.45 4.29 11.10
CA TYR A 241 -8.66 3.13 11.50
C TYR A 241 -7.32 3.01 10.76
N GLY A 242 -6.89 4.06 10.05
CA GLY A 242 -5.53 4.18 9.54
C GLY A 242 -5.31 3.65 8.12
N GLY A 243 -6.39 3.42 7.36
CA GLY A 243 -6.30 3.00 5.96
C GLY A 243 -6.15 4.17 4.99
N GLY A 244 -5.26 4.04 3.99
CA GLY A 244 -5.33 4.83 2.78
C GLY A 244 -6.53 4.38 1.94
N ILE A 245 -7.12 5.28 1.15
CA ILE A 245 -8.37 5.00 0.42
C ILE A 245 -8.18 5.31 -1.06
N GLY A 246 -8.61 4.39 -1.93
CA GLY A 246 -8.83 4.61 -3.35
C GLY A 246 -10.31 4.42 -3.66
N TRP A 247 -10.95 5.37 -4.34
CA TRP A 247 -12.40 5.34 -4.51
C TRP A 247 -12.84 5.76 -5.91
N ASP A 248 -13.64 4.91 -6.55
CA ASP A 248 -14.19 5.15 -7.88
C ASP A 248 -15.47 6.00 -7.80
N TRP A 249 -15.52 7.01 -8.66
CA TRP A 249 -16.63 7.95 -8.82
C TRP A 249 -17.22 7.96 -10.24
N SER A 250 -16.74 7.10 -11.11
CA SER A 250 -17.13 7.07 -12.54
C SER A 250 -18.59 6.74 -12.79
N LEU A 251 -19.27 6.13 -11.80
CA LEU A 251 -20.70 5.79 -11.90
C LEU A 251 -21.64 6.96 -11.62
N VAL A 252 -21.17 7.98 -10.89
CA VAL A 252 -22.02 9.10 -10.46
C VAL A 252 -22.30 10.01 -11.64
N ARG A 253 -23.58 10.32 -11.87
CA ARG A 253 -24.04 11.16 -12.98
C ARG A 253 -23.38 12.53 -13.01
N ALA A 254 -23.20 13.06 -14.22
CA ALA A 254 -22.54 14.30 -14.49
C ALA A 254 -23.40 15.54 -14.11
N MET A 255 -22.76 16.69 -14.03
CA MET A 255 -23.43 17.98 -13.86
C MET A 255 -24.43 18.22 -15.00
N GLY A 256 -25.64 18.63 -14.64
CA GLY A 256 -26.74 18.86 -15.60
C GLY A 256 -27.52 17.59 -15.94
N GLY A 257 -27.14 16.41 -15.42
CA GLY A 257 -27.89 15.17 -15.59
C GLY A 257 -29.33 15.27 -15.08
N MET A 258 -30.17 14.34 -15.53
CA MET A 258 -31.59 14.28 -15.18
C MET A 258 -31.79 13.60 -13.81
N ILE A 259 -32.64 14.16 -12.96
CA ILE A 259 -33.10 13.54 -11.72
C ILE A 259 -34.64 13.55 -11.71
N ASP A 260 -35.26 12.37 -11.58
CA ASP A 260 -36.72 12.20 -11.51
C ASP A 260 -37.50 12.96 -12.60
N GLY A 261 -36.97 12.99 -13.83
CA GLY A 261 -37.56 13.69 -14.97
C GLY A 261 -37.24 15.19 -15.05
N HIS A 262 -36.56 15.75 -14.07
CA HIS A 262 -36.10 17.14 -14.07
C HIS A 262 -34.74 17.26 -14.77
N LYS A 263 -34.68 17.96 -15.89
CA LYS A 263 -33.44 18.25 -16.61
C LYS A 263 -32.58 19.26 -15.83
N ASN A 264 -31.27 19.18 -15.98
CA ASN A 264 -30.29 20.04 -15.33
C ASN A 264 -30.37 20.04 -13.79
N ALA A 265 -30.80 18.95 -13.17
CA ALA A 265 -30.98 18.85 -11.73
C ALA A 265 -29.76 18.34 -10.99
N ALA A 266 -28.90 17.52 -11.65
CA ALA A 266 -27.72 16.96 -11.03
C ALA A 266 -26.59 17.98 -10.88
N GLY A 267 -25.96 17.98 -9.72
CA GLY A 267 -24.76 18.81 -9.43
C GLY A 267 -23.44 18.22 -9.94
N GLY A 268 -23.45 16.97 -10.43
CA GLY A 268 -22.28 16.26 -10.86
C GLY A 268 -21.40 15.72 -9.72
N VAL A 269 -20.22 15.23 -10.06
CA VAL A 269 -19.29 14.59 -9.13
C VAL A 269 -18.58 15.61 -8.21
N ILE A 270 -18.27 16.81 -8.70
CA ILE A 270 -17.40 17.78 -8.03
C ILE A 270 -17.87 18.20 -6.63
N PRO A 271 -19.17 18.50 -6.39
CA PRO A 271 -19.65 18.82 -5.04
C PRO A 271 -19.46 17.68 -4.03
N PHE A 272 -19.62 16.44 -4.46
CA PHE A 272 -19.40 15.27 -3.61
C PHE A 272 -17.92 15.03 -3.33
N LEU A 273 -17.05 15.32 -4.29
CA LEU A 273 -15.60 15.30 -4.06
C LEU A 273 -15.16 16.38 -3.06
N LYS A 274 -15.83 17.53 -3.00
CA LYS A 274 -15.58 18.54 -1.97
C LYS A 274 -15.89 17.98 -0.57
N ILE A 275 -17.01 17.27 -0.40
CA ILE A 275 -17.33 16.59 0.86
C ILE A 275 -16.27 15.52 1.18
N THR A 276 -15.84 14.74 0.18
CA THR A 276 -14.76 13.75 0.35
C THR A 276 -13.45 14.38 0.81
N ASN A 277 -13.10 15.56 0.28
CA ASN A 277 -11.95 16.33 0.73
C ASN A 277 -12.07 16.70 2.21
N ASP A 278 -13.24 17.18 2.63
CA ASP A 278 -13.46 17.60 4.01
C ASP A 278 -13.48 16.39 4.97
N ILE A 279 -13.91 15.21 4.52
CA ILE A 279 -13.74 13.94 5.26
C ILE A 279 -12.26 13.62 5.44
N ALA A 280 -11.43 13.74 4.39
CA ALA A 280 -9.99 13.49 4.48
C ALA A 280 -9.30 14.44 5.48
N VAL A 281 -9.76 15.69 5.55
CA VAL A 281 -9.27 16.68 6.52
C VAL A 281 -9.76 16.39 7.94
N ALA A 282 -11.06 16.06 8.08
CA ALA A 282 -11.73 15.93 9.39
C ALA A 282 -11.41 14.62 10.12
N VAL A 283 -11.11 13.55 9.37
CA VAL A 283 -10.94 12.21 9.93
C VAL A 283 -9.49 11.73 9.78
N ASP A 284 -8.67 12.15 10.73
CA ASP A 284 -7.27 11.73 10.84
C ASP A 284 -7.14 10.24 11.17
N GLN A 285 -6.06 9.64 10.67
CA GLN A 285 -5.66 8.26 10.99
C GLN A 285 -5.09 8.16 12.41
N LEU A 286 -5.99 8.14 13.41
CA LEU A 286 -5.68 8.06 14.85
C LEU A 286 -4.72 9.16 15.35
N GLY A 287 -4.71 10.35 14.71
CA GLY A 287 -3.81 11.46 15.06
C GLY A 287 -2.33 11.22 14.69
N THR A 288 -2.01 10.14 13.97
CA THR A 288 -0.64 9.80 13.58
C THR A 288 -0.33 10.12 12.12
N ARG A 289 -1.36 10.18 11.27
CA ARG A 289 -1.30 10.53 9.85
C ARG A 289 -2.55 11.32 9.48
N LYS A 290 -2.44 12.22 8.50
CA LYS A 290 -3.60 12.84 7.86
C LYS A 290 -4.38 11.80 7.06
N GLY A 291 -5.69 11.98 6.93
CA GLY A 291 -6.51 11.20 6.00
C GLY A 291 -6.01 11.40 4.57
N ALA A 292 -5.99 10.34 3.77
CA ALA A 292 -5.51 10.38 2.39
C ALA A 292 -6.43 9.53 1.50
N ILE A 293 -7.04 10.19 0.51
CA ILE A 293 -8.02 9.58 -0.40
C ILE A 293 -7.65 9.89 -1.84
N ALA A 294 -7.43 8.84 -2.64
CA ALA A 294 -7.36 8.94 -4.10
C ALA A 294 -8.78 8.75 -4.68
N VAL A 295 -9.15 9.63 -5.60
CA VAL A 295 -10.46 9.60 -6.27
C VAL A 295 -10.26 9.34 -7.74
N TYR A 296 -10.96 8.35 -8.26
CA TYR A 296 -10.80 7.84 -9.62
C TYR A 296 -12.00 8.20 -10.48
N ILE A 297 -11.74 8.56 -11.74
CA ILE A 297 -12.74 8.77 -12.77
C ILE A 297 -12.24 8.31 -14.14
N GLU A 298 -13.15 7.85 -15.01
CA GLU A 298 -12.83 7.49 -16.39
C GLU A 298 -12.81 8.73 -17.30
N PRO A 299 -11.89 8.82 -18.30
CA PRO A 299 -11.73 10.01 -19.14
C PRO A 299 -12.94 10.39 -20.02
N TRP A 300 -13.89 9.48 -20.23
CA TRP A 300 -15.09 9.73 -21.00
C TRP A 300 -16.23 10.36 -20.19
N HIS A 301 -16.07 10.49 -18.87
CA HIS A 301 -17.07 11.13 -18.00
C HIS A 301 -17.20 12.62 -18.31
N MET A 302 -18.42 13.13 -18.37
CA MET A 302 -18.72 14.51 -18.80
C MET A 302 -18.09 15.55 -17.85
N ASP A 303 -17.94 15.26 -16.55
CA ASP A 303 -17.28 16.14 -15.58
C ASP A 303 -15.74 16.10 -15.60
N ILE A 304 -15.12 15.39 -16.55
CA ILE A 304 -13.67 15.17 -16.57
C ILE A 304 -12.84 16.46 -16.56
N SER A 305 -13.33 17.49 -17.26
CA SER A 305 -12.61 18.77 -17.32
C SER A 305 -12.52 19.44 -15.95
N ASP A 306 -13.62 19.47 -15.20
CA ASP A 306 -13.67 20.02 -13.84
C ASP A 306 -12.93 19.18 -12.83
N PHE A 307 -12.97 17.85 -13.01
CA PHE A 307 -12.18 16.91 -12.20
C PHE A 307 -10.67 17.16 -12.32
N LEU A 308 -10.17 17.41 -13.52
CA LEU A 308 -8.77 17.76 -13.73
C LEU A 308 -8.37 19.08 -13.05
N ASP A 309 -9.31 19.99 -12.85
CA ASP A 309 -9.07 21.29 -12.22
C ASP A 309 -9.13 21.28 -10.68
N LEU A 310 -9.37 20.12 -10.05
CA LEU A 310 -9.57 19.98 -8.60
C LEU A 310 -8.41 20.54 -7.75
N LYS A 311 -7.17 20.45 -8.21
CA LYS A 311 -5.96 20.90 -7.48
C LYS A 311 -5.43 22.27 -7.91
N LYS A 312 -6.11 22.97 -8.81
CA LYS A 312 -5.67 24.30 -9.24
C LYS A 312 -5.75 25.31 -8.10
N ASN A 313 -4.75 26.18 -8.01
CA ASN A 313 -4.68 27.26 -7.02
C ASN A 313 -5.52 28.50 -7.41
N SER A 314 -6.26 28.42 -8.51
CA SER A 314 -7.09 29.52 -9.04
C SER A 314 -8.52 29.05 -9.30
N GLY A 315 -9.46 29.98 -9.39
CA GLY A 315 -10.86 29.69 -9.65
C GLY A 315 -11.69 29.62 -8.37
N GLU A 316 -12.85 28.99 -8.45
CA GLU A 316 -13.82 28.92 -7.35
C GLU A 316 -13.41 27.88 -6.31
N GLU A 317 -13.15 28.31 -5.07
CA GLU A 317 -12.68 27.44 -3.97
C GLU A 317 -13.64 26.27 -3.66
N ARG A 318 -14.94 26.47 -3.85
CA ARG A 318 -15.94 25.41 -3.65
C ARG A 318 -15.79 24.23 -4.61
N ARG A 319 -15.05 24.43 -5.69
CA ARG A 319 -14.75 23.41 -6.71
C ARG A 319 -13.31 22.88 -6.61
N ARG A 320 -12.59 23.14 -5.50
CA ARG A 320 -11.20 22.73 -5.27
C ARG A 320 -11.12 21.73 -4.14
N THR A 321 -10.22 20.75 -4.30
CA THR A 321 -10.00 19.64 -3.34
C THR A 321 -8.51 19.38 -3.20
N HIS A 322 -7.83 20.25 -2.45
CA HIS A 322 -6.36 20.21 -2.34
C HIS A 322 -5.82 18.99 -1.62
N GLU A 323 -6.61 18.35 -0.74
CA GLU A 323 -6.20 17.19 0.07
C GLU A 323 -6.53 15.85 -0.60
N LEU A 324 -7.26 15.84 -1.73
CA LEU A 324 -7.50 14.61 -2.49
C LEU A 324 -6.39 14.36 -3.52
N PHE A 325 -6.30 13.11 -3.96
CA PHE A 325 -5.40 12.67 -5.02
C PHE A 325 -6.22 12.26 -6.26
N PRO A 326 -6.50 13.21 -7.18
CA PRO A 326 -7.18 12.90 -8.43
C PRO A 326 -6.42 11.85 -9.23
N SER A 327 -7.14 10.89 -9.81
CA SER A 327 -6.57 9.77 -10.55
C SER A 327 -7.45 9.43 -11.75
N LEU A 328 -6.85 9.07 -12.87
CA LEU A 328 -7.55 8.67 -14.08
C LEU A 328 -7.54 7.14 -14.22
N TRP A 329 -8.70 6.59 -14.60
CA TRP A 329 -8.90 5.20 -14.93
C TRP A 329 -9.05 5.06 -16.45
N ILE A 330 -7.90 4.91 -17.16
CA ILE A 330 -7.74 5.17 -18.58
C ILE A 330 -8.05 3.92 -19.41
N ASN A 331 -8.89 4.08 -20.44
CA ASN A 331 -9.20 3.06 -21.45
C ASN A 331 -8.18 3.10 -22.60
N ASP A 332 -7.90 1.96 -23.20
CA ASP A 332 -7.02 1.85 -24.38
C ASP A 332 -7.54 2.69 -25.55
N LEU A 333 -8.87 2.76 -25.74
CA LEU A 333 -9.49 3.55 -26.81
C LEU A 333 -9.15 5.05 -26.70
N PHE A 334 -9.10 5.59 -25.49
CA PHE A 334 -8.70 6.99 -25.29
C PHE A 334 -7.27 7.24 -25.80
N MET A 335 -6.34 6.35 -25.46
CA MET A 335 -4.94 6.45 -25.94
C MET A 335 -4.84 6.30 -27.46
N LYS A 336 -5.58 5.37 -28.06
CA LYS A 336 -5.66 5.23 -29.53
C LYS A 336 -6.18 6.50 -30.21
N ARG A 337 -7.22 7.15 -29.62
CA ARG A 337 -7.77 8.42 -30.16
C ARG A 337 -6.81 9.58 -30.03
N ILE A 338 -5.95 9.61 -28.98
CA ILE A 338 -4.88 10.58 -28.85
C ILE A 338 -3.83 10.41 -29.97
N GLU A 339 -3.37 9.18 -30.23
CA GLU A 339 -2.42 8.88 -31.29
C GLU A 339 -2.95 9.28 -32.68
N GLN A 340 -4.23 9.01 -32.92
CA GLN A 340 -4.93 9.29 -34.19
C GLN A 340 -5.35 10.74 -34.36
N ASP A 341 -5.11 11.61 -33.38
CA ASP A 341 -5.63 12.99 -33.35
C ASP A 341 -7.15 13.08 -33.54
N ALA A 342 -7.88 12.13 -32.99
CA ALA A 342 -9.30 11.96 -33.19
C ALA A 342 -10.12 12.70 -32.12
N MET A 343 -11.45 12.78 -32.36
CA MET A 343 -12.42 13.26 -31.39
C MET A 343 -12.62 12.23 -30.30
N TRP A 344 -12.89 12.72 -29.08
CA TRP A 344 -13.29 11.95 -27.92
C TRP A 344 -14.64 12.43 -27.44
N THR A 345 -15.52 11.52 -27.13
CA THR A 345 -16.90 11.84 -26.71
C THR A 345 -17.05 11.67 -25.22
N LEU A 346 -17.60 12.69 -24.58
CA LEU A 346 -17.93 12.67 -23.17
C LEU A 346 -19.41 12.34 -22.99
N PHE A 347 -19.71 11.47 -22.02
CA PHE A 347 -21.04 10.99 -21.71
C PHE A 347 -21.38 11.20 -20.23
N ASP A 348 -22.68 11.33 -19.94
CA ASP A 348 -23.19 11.14 -18.58
C ASP A 348 -23.30 9.63 -18.30
N PRO A 349 -22.71 9.12 -17.20
CA PRO A 349 -22.86 7.70 -16.83
C PRO A 349 -24.30 7.23 -16.67
N ALA A 350 -25.22 8.12 -16.28
CA ALA A 350 -26.64 7.81 -16.17
C ALA A 350 -27.28 7.44 -17.53
N ASP A 351 -26.76 8.00 -18.65
CA ASP A 351 -27.22 7.70 -20.00
C ASP A 351 -26.45 6.52 -20.66
N THR A 352 -25.31 6.14 -20.09
CA THR A 352 -24.39 5.09 -20.60
C THR A 352 -23.91 4.15 -19.48
N PRO A 353 -24.82 3.53 -18.70
CA PRO A 353 -24.49 2.90 -17.42
C PRO A 353 -23.57 1.68 -17.53
N ASP A 354 -23.53 1.02 -18.69
CA ASP A 354 -22.71 -0.16 -18.93
C ASP A 354 -21.25 0.16 -19.29
N LEU A 355 -20.91 1.39 -19.65
CA LEU A 355 -19.52 1.73 -20.00
C LEU A 355 -18.54 1.51 -18.81
N CYS A 356 -18.99 1.74 -17.59
CA CYS A 356 -18.18 1.48 -16.40
C CYS A 356 -17.92 -0.03 -16.19
N GLU A 357 -18.78 -0.90 -16.71
CA GLU A 357 -18.70 -2.37 -16.56
C GLU A 357 -17.86 -3.05 -17.66
N LEU A 358 -17.52 -2.31 -18.73
CA LEU A 358 -16.85 -2.84 -19.91
C LEU A 358 -15.40 -2.41 -19.99
N TYR A 359 -14.56 -3.20 -20.64
CA TYR A 359 -13.17 -2.91 -20.95
C TYR A 359 -12.72 -3.57 -22.26
N GLY A 360 -11.63 -3.10 -22.85
CA GLY A 360 -11.09 -3.63 -24.10
C GLY A 360 -12.05 -3.48 -25.28
N GLU A 361 -12.11 -4.48 -26.17
CA GLU A 361 -12.91 -4.45 -27.39
C GLU A 361 -14.42 -4.31 -27.14
N GLU A 362 -14.93 -4.85 -26.04
CA GLU A 362 -16.34 -4.71 -25.67
C GLU A 362 -16.67 -3.26 -25.30
N PHE A 363 -15.77 -2.60 -24.58
CA PHE A 363 -15.86 -1.16 -24.30
C PHE A 363 -15.78 -0.36 -25.59
N ASP A 364 -14.77 -0.60 -26.44
CA ASP A 364 -14.56 0.12 -27.69
C ASP A 364 -15.83 0.10 -28.55
N LYS A 365 -16.41 -1.11 -28.75
CA LYS A 365 -17.63 -1.31 -29.52
C LYS A 365 -18.82 -0.55 -28.92
N ARG A 366 -19.04 -0.69 -27.62
CA ARG A 366 -20.20 -0.08 -26.94
C ARG A 366 -20.09 1.44 -26.90
N TYR A 367 -18.90 1.97 -26.67
CA TYR A 367 -18.61 3.39 -26.70
C TYR A 367 -18.93 3.99 -28.08
N GLU A 368 -18.53 3.35 -29.19
CA GLU A 368 -18.84 3.77 -30.54
C GLU A 368 -20.33 3.66 -30.91
N GLU A 369 -21.04 2.68 -30.34
CA GLU A 369 -22.51 2.59 -30.48
C GLU A 369 -23.19 3.81 -29.86
N TYR A 370 -22.75 4.22 -28.65
CA TYR A 370 -23.24 5.44 -28.00
C TYR A 370 -22.84 6.72 -28.74
N GLU A 371 -21.66 6.80 -29.32
CA GLU A 371 -21.27 7.92 -30.18
C GLU A 371 -22.22 8.12 -31.36
N LYS A 372 -22.68 7.05 -31.97
CA LYS A 372 -23.56 7.07 -33.14
C LYS A 372 -25.04 7.28 -32.79
N ASN A 373 -25.45 7.09 -31.55
CA ASN A 373 -26.82 7.22 -31.11
C ASN A 373 -27.19 8.71 -30.92
N PRO A 374 -28.12 9.28 -31.77
CA PRO A 374 -28.47 10.72 -31.67
C PRO A 374 -29.30 11.04 -30.43
N ASN A 375 -29.89 10.05 -29.75
CA ASN A 375 -30.77 10.26 -28.61
C ASN A 375 -30.01 10.39 -27.27
N ILE A 376 -28.69 10.08 -27.25
CA ILE A 376 -27.88 10.19 -26.05
C ILE A 376 -27.22 11.56 -26.01
N PRO A 377 -27.42 12.36 -24.95
CA PRO A 377 -26.69 13.59 -24.73
C PRO A 377 -25.18 13.33 -24.65
N LYS A 378 -24.40 14.14 -25.33
CA LYS A 378 -22.93 13.97 -25.38
C LYS A 378 -22.23 15.27 -25.74
N GLU A 379 -20.96 15.35 -25.36
CA GLU A 379 -20.06 16.43 -25.71
C GLU A 379 -18.85 15.88 -26.48
N PHE A 380 -18.39 16.61 -27.50
CA PHE A 380 -17.23 16.22 -28.30
C PHE A 380 -16.04 17.14 -28.00
N VAL A 381 -14.93 16.51 -27.64
CA VAL A 381 -13.65 17.20 -27.40
C VAL A 381 -12.54 16.56 -28.24
N LYS A 382 -11.47 17.28 -28.53
CA LYS A 382 -10.29 16.65 -29.12
C LYS A 382 -9.56 15.83 -28.06
N ALA A 383 -9.31 14.55 -28.31
CA ALA A 383 -8.59 13.67 -27.39
C ALA A 383 -7.23 14.25 -26.99
N LYS A 384 -6.49 14.82 -27.95
CA LYS A 384 -5.19 15.50 -27.69
C LYS A 384 -5.29 16.71 -26.79
N GLU A 385 -6.35 17.52 -26.89
CA GLU A 385 -6.50 18.71 -26.04
C GLU A 385 -6.83 18.30 -24.60
N LEU A 386 -7.66 17.28 -24.43
CA LEU A 386 -7.90 16.69 -23.09
C LEU A 386 -6.62 16.10 -22.52
N TRP A 387 -5.88 15.36 -23.30
CA TRP A 387 -4.59 14.79 -22.87
C TRP A 387 -3.56 15.85 -22.50
N LYS A 388 -3.48 16.92 -23.29
CA LYS A 388 -2.63 18.07 -22.98
C LYS A 388 -2.99 18.69 -21.62
N LYS A 389 -4.32 18.79 -21.30
CA LYS A 389 -4.77 19.26 -20.00
C LYS A 389 -4.34 18.30 -18.87
N VAL A 390 -4.42 16.98 -19.09
CA VAL A 390 -3.93 15.96 -18.14
C VAL A 390 -2.44 16.16 -17.87
N LEU A 391 -1.62 16.24 -18.92
CA LEU A 391 -0.15 16.40 -18.79
C LEU A 391 0.23 17.72 -18.14
N THR A 392 -0.50 18.81 -18.40
CA THR A 392 -0.28 20.11 -17.76
C THR A 392 -0.53 20.01 -16.25
N ASN A 393 -1.65 19.44 -15.83
CA ASN A 393 -1.97 19.25 -14.42
C ASN A 393 -1.00 18.29 -13.74
N TYR A 394 -0.64 17.20 -14.41
CA TYR A 394 0.37 16.26 -13.93
C TYR A 394 1.69 16.95 -13.63
N PHE A 395 2.15 17.82 -14.52
CA PHE A 395 3.36 18.60 -14.34
C PHE A 395 3.25 19.64 -13.21
N GLU A 396 2.13 20.36 -13.13
CA GLU A 396 1.94 21.44 -12.15
C GLU A 396 1.74 20.92 -10.71
N SER A 397 1.10 19.76 -10.52
CA SER A 397 0.66 19.26 -9.21
C SER A 397 1.06 17.83 -8.88
N GLY A 398 1.70 17.10 -9.81
CA GLY A 398 1.92 15.66 -9.68
C GLY A 398 0.64 14.82 -9.78
N SER A 399 -0.47 15.43 -10.21
CA SER A 399 -1.78 14.78 -10.37
C SER A 399 -2.37 15.15 -11.74
N PRO A 400 -3.22 14.30 -12.31
CA PRO A 400 -3.78 13.05 -11.77
C PRO A 400 -2.78 11.89 -11.82
N PHE A 401 -2.98 10.87 -10.97
CA PHE A 401 -2.32 9.57 -11.16
C PHE A 401 -2.89 8.89 -12.40
N LEU A 402 -2.07 8.11 -13.10
CA LEU A 402 -2.46 7.46 -14.35
C LEU A 402 -2.51 5.94 -14.15
N CYS A 403 -3.69 5.34 -14.29
CA CYS A 403 -3.90 3.91 -14.20
C CYS A 403 -4.68 3.42 -15.43
N PHE A 404 -4.36 2.23 -15.92
CA PHE A 404 -4.86 1.70 -17.19
C PHE A 404 -5.89 0.60 -16.97
N LYS A 405 -7.18 0.94 -17.18
CA LYS A 405 -8.35 0.08 -16.95
C LYS A 405 -8.26 -1.25 -17.68
N ASP A 406 -7.97 -1.19 -18.97
CA ASP A 406 -8.04 -2.38 -19.83
C ASP A 406 -6.93 -3.36 -19.50
N ASN A 407 -5.72 -2.88 -19.25
CA ASN A 407 -4.60 -3.71 -18.81
C ASN A 407 -4.86 -4.35 -17.45
N ALA A 408 -5.39 -3.59 -16.49
CA ALA A 408 -5.73 -4.10 -15.18
C ALA A 408 -6.77 -5.22 -15.26
N ASN A 409 -7.84 -5.02 -16.04
CA ASN A 409 -8.92 -6.00 -16.16
C ASN A 409 -8.54 -7.21 -17.03
N ARG A 410 -7.72 -7.03 -18.07
CA ARG A 410 -7.13 -8.18 -18.81
C ARG A 410 -6.25 -9.05 -17.92
N ALA A 411 -5.50 -8.46 -17.01
CA ALA A 411 -4.64 -9.20 -16.06
C ALA A 411 -5.42 -9.80 -14.88
N ASN A 412 -6.59 -9.27 -14.55
CA ASN A 412 -7.39 -9.65 -13.38
C ASN A 412 -7.59 -11.16 -13.25
N PRO A 413 -7.05 -11.83 -12.22
CA PRO A 413 -7.19 -13.26 -12.04
C PRO A 413 -8.61 -13.67 -11.63
N ASN A 414 -9.40 -12.74 -11.09
CA ASN A 414 -10.76 -12.98 -10.58
C ASN A 414 -11.85 -12.28 -11.42
N ASN A 415 -11.66 -12.16 -12.73
CA ASN A 415 -12.59 -11.49 -13.63
C ASN A 415 -14.01 -12.11 -13.67
N HIS A 416 -14.17 -13.36 -13.21
CA HIS A 416 -15.47 -14.06 -13.09
C HIS A 416 -16.34 -13.53 -11.94
N THR A 417 -15.78 -12.78 -10.98
CA THR A 417 -16.51 -12.25 -9.81
C THR A 417 -16.73 -10.74 -9.85
N GLY A 418 -16.29 -10.07 -10.91
CA GLY A 418 -16.46 -8.63 -11.09
C GLY A 418 -15.33 -7.97 -11.87
N ILE A 419 -15.33 -6.65 -11.84
CA ILE A 419 -14.42 -5.79 -12.57
C ILE A 419 -13.60 -4.96 -11.59
N ILE A 420 -12.36 -4.65 -11.97
CA ILE A 420 -11.50 -3.67 -11.28
C ILE A 420 -11.89 -2.27 -11.77
N ARG A 421 -12.35 -1.40 -10.86
CA ARG A 421 -12.86 -0.04 -11.17
C ARG A 421 -11.89 1.07 -10.83
N SER A 422 -10.92 0.79 -9.98
CA SER A 422 -9.92 1.74 -9.50
C SER A 422 -8.77 1.02 -8.84
N SER A 423 -7.76 1.78 -8.43
CA SER A 423 -6.68 1.30 -7.58
C SER A 423 -6.77 1.91 -6.18
N ASN A 424 -5.84 1.55 -5.29
CA ASN A 424 -5.68 2.18 -3.97
C ASN A 424 -5.02 3.56 -4.06
N LEU A 425 -4.70 4.16 -2.91
CA LEU A 425 -4.04 5.46 -2.82
C LEU A 425 -2.69 5.50 -3.57
N CYS A 426 -1.93 4.42 -3.50
CA CYS A 426 -0.56 4.34 -4.03
C CYS A 426 -0.44 3.60 -5.38
N THR A 427 -1.56 3.24 -5.99
CA THR A 427 -1.67 2.67 -7.35
C THR A 427 -1.03 1.29 -7.58
N GLU A 428 -0.82 0.49 -6.53
CA GLU A 428 -0.29 -0.87 -6.68
C GLU A 428 -1.35 -1.99 -6.55
N ILE A 429 -2.52 -1.72 -5.96
CA ILE A 429 -3.55 -2.73 -5.70
C ILE A 429 -4.66 -2.66 -6.75
N PHE A 430 -4.87 -3.77 -7.43
CA PHE A 430 -5.88 -3.93 -8.46
C PHE A 430 -6.76 -5.13 -8.13
N GLN A 431 -7.93 -4.85 -7.56
CA GLN A 431 -8.88 -5.88 -7.10
C GLN A 431 -10.31 -5.48 -7.44
N ASN A 432 -11.18 -6.47 -7.61
CA ASN A 432 -12.59 -6.24 -7.90
C ASN A 432 -13.26 -5.43 -6.80
N THR A 433 -13.98 -4.40 -7.21
CA THR A 433 -14.88 -3.62 -6.34
C THR A 433 -16.28 -3.59 -6.92
N GLN A 434 -17.26 -3.38 -6.05
CA GLN A 434 -18.65 -3.23 -6.45
C GLN A 434 -19.35 -2.25 -5.51
N PRO A 435 -20.05 -1.25 -6.02
CA PRO A 435 -20.86 -0.38 -5.18
C PRO A 435 -22.00 -1.15 -4.51
N ASN A 436 -22.57 -0.59 -3.46
CA ASN A 436 -23.78 -1.10 -2.87
C ASN A 436 -24.92 -0.99 -3.88
N HIS A 437 -25.77 -2.01 -3.92
CA HIS A 437 -26.93 -2.03 -4.78
C HIS A 437 -28.21 -1.95 -3.93
N TYR A 438 -29.07 -1.01 -4.21
CA TYR A 438 -30.28 -0.73 -3.45
C TYR A 438 -31.49 -1.34 -4.15
N VAL A 439 -32.27 -2.10 -3.39
CA VAL A 439 -33.45 -2.82 -3.88
C VAL A 439 -34.66 -2.54 -3.00
N ILE A 440 -35.84 -2.72 -3.55
CA ILE A 440 -37.09 -2.70 -2.79
C ILE A 440 -37.43 -4.11 -2.36
N LYS A 441 -37.45 -4.35 -1.07
CA LYS A 441 -37.86 -5.60 -0.45
C LYS A 441 -39.34 -5.55 -0.11
N VAL A 442 -40.08 -6.45 -0.69
CA VAL A 442 -41.52 -6.61 -0.46
C VAL A 442 -41.75 -7.90 0.31
N VAL A 443 -42.38 -7.82 1.47
CA VAL A 443 -42.77 -8.97 2.28
C VAL A 443 -44.29 -9.12 2.19
N PHE A 444 -44.77 -10.28 1.84
CA PHE A 444 -46.20 -10.61 1.74
C PHE A 444 -46.75 -11.19 3.05
N ASN A 445 -48.07 -11.13 3.23
CA ASN A 445 -48.77 -11.67 4.41
C ASN A 445 -48.53 -13.17 4.63
N ASN A 446 -48.18 -13.91 3.59
CA ASN A 446 -47.86 -15.33 3.66
C ASN A 446 -46.40 -15.62 4.04
N GLY A 447 -45.61 -14.59 4.32
CA GLY A 447 -44.18 -14.69 4.64
C GLY A 447 -43.24 -14.77 3.44
N GLU A 448 -43.76 -14.72 2.20
CA GLU A 448 -42.94 -14.65 1.00
C GLU A 448 -42.19 -13.30 0.94
N VAL A 449 -40.96 -13.34 0.45
CA VAL A 449 -40.13 -12.15 0.27
C VAL A 449 -39.72 -12.06 -1.20
N ARG A 450 -39.93 -10.89 -1.82
CA ARG A 450 -39.43 -10.57 -3.16
C ARG A 450 -38.58 -9.31 -3.12
N LEU A 451 -37.56 -9.28 -3.99
CA LEU A 451 -36.68 -8.12 -4.20
C LEU A 451 -36.90 -7.58 -5.61
N PHE A 452 -37.03 -6.28 -5.73
CA PHE A 452 -37.25 -5.58 -7.00
C PHE A 452 -36.23 -4.45 -7.14
N GLU A 453 -35.83 -4.14 -8.38
CA GLU A 453 -35.06 -2.93 -8.64
C GLU A 453 -35.93 -1.68 -8.36
N GLU A 454 -35.33 -0.59 -7.85
CA GLU A 454 -36.09 0.61 -7.47
C GLU A 454 -37.02 1.12 -8.58
N ASP A 455 -36.53 1.12 -9.81
CA ASP A 455 -37.24 1.61 -10.98
C ASP A 455 -37.90 0.50 -11.83
N GLU A 456 -37.98 -0.71 -11.30
CA GLU A 456 -38.69 -1.83 -11.95
C GLU A 456 -40.18 -1.52 -12.04
N ASP A 457 -40.76 -1.75 -13.22
CA ASP A 457 -42.20 -1.61 -13.45
C ASP A 457 -42.94 -2.85 -12.93
N ILE A 458 -43.75 -2.65 -11.89
CA ILE A 458 -44.53 -3.72 -11.27
C ILE A 458 -46.00 -3.47 -11.56
N LYS A 459 -46.66 -4.48 -12.12
CA LYS A 459 -48.10 -4.46 -12.34
C LYS A 459 -48.82 -5.00 -11.11
N THR A 460 -49.59 -4.17 -10.44
CA THR A 460 -50.45 -4.57 -9.32
C THR A 460 -51.74 -5.20 -9.74
N ASP A 461 -52.46 -5.91 -8.85
CA ASP A 461 -53.65 -6.69 -9.19
C ASP A 461 -54.81 -5.79 -9.67
N ASP A 462 -54.85 -4.52 -9.33
CA ASP A 462 -55.79 -3.52 -9.85
C ASP A 462 -55.48 -3.08 -11.29
N GLY A 463 -54.40 -3.64 -11.89
CA GLY A 463 -54.00 -3.36 -13.27
C GLY A 463 -53.09 -2.12 -13.40
N ILE A 464 -52.77 -1.43 -12.31
CA ILE A 464 -51.91 -0.24 -12.34
C ILE A 464 -50.43 -0.71 -12.41
N VAL A 465 -49.65 -0.03 -13.24
CA VAL A 465 -48.18 -0.21 -13.28
C VAL A 465 -47.54 0.86 -12.42
N LYS A 466 -46.77 0.43 -11.41
CA LYS A 466 -46.02 1.32 -10.50
C LYS A 466 -44.54 0.96 -10.56
N LYS A 467 -43.68 1.96 -10.37
CA LYS A 467 -42.27 1.70 -10.04
C LYS A 467 -42.17 1.02 -8.68
N ALA A 468 -41.26 0.06 -8.50
CA ALA A 468 -41.11 -0.68 -7.26
C ALA A 468 -40.99 0.24 -6.04
N LYS A 469 -40.23 1.33 -6.14
CA LYS A 469 -40.10 2.36 -5.10
C LYS A 469 -41.42 3.06 -4.71
N LYS A 470 -42.48 2.91 -5.51
CA LYS A 470 -43.83 3.50 -5.27
C LYS A 470 -44.84 2.48 -4.80
N ILE A 471 -44.46 1.21 -4.63
CA ILE A 471 -45.33 0.18 -4.06
C ILE A 471 -45.47 0.40 -2.56
N THR A 472 -46.64 0.14 -2.03
CA THR A 472 -46.98 0.30 -0.60
C THR A 472 -47.64 -0.95 -0.05
N ALA A 473 -47.80 -1.04 1.25
CA ALA A 473 -48.54 -2.10 1.91
C ALA A 473 -50.08 -2.13 1.59
N LEU A 474 -50.56 -1.14 0.84
CA LEU A 474 -51.96 -1.08 0.35
C LEU A 474 -52.15 -1.78 -1.00
N ASP A 475 -51.06 -2.16 -1.65
CA ASP A 475 -51.10 -2.82 -2.95
C ASP A 475 -51.21 -4.35 -2.81
N THR A 476 -51.70 -4.99 -3.85
CA THR A 476 -51.74 -6.45 -4.01
C THR A 476 -50.98 -6.87 -5.27
N LEU A 477 -50.32 -8.02 -5.21
CA LEU A 477 -49.48 -8.52 -6.29
C LEU A 477 -49.60 -10.06 -6.36
N ASP A 478 -50.01 -10.55 -7.54
CA ASP A 478 -50.24 -11.98 -7.80
C ASP A 478 -51.22 -12.61 -6.78
N GLY A 479 -52.32 -11.92 -6.44
CA GLY A 479 -53.32 -12.35 -5.48
C GLY A 479 -52.84 -12.33 -4.00
N LYS A 480 -51.69 -11.69 -3.70
CA LYS A 480 -51.12 -11.63 -2.38
C LYS A 480 -51.10 -10.19 -1.85
N THR A 481 -51.44 -10.03 -0.60
CA THR A 481 -51.40 -8.73 0.06
C THR A 481 -49.96 -8.44 0.54
N ILE A 482 -49.49 -7.27 0.19
CA ILE A 482 -48.21 -6.77 0.66
C ILE A 482 -48.31 -6.38 2.13
N PHE A 483 -47.38 -6.86 2.95
CA PHE A 483 -47.36 -6.58 4.39
C PHE A 483 -46.34 -5.49 4.74
N ILE A 484 -45.11 -5.59 4.18
CA ILE A 484 -44.03 -4.62 4.39
C ILE A 484 -43.37 -4.30 3.05
N VAL A 485 -43.10 -3.02 2.85
CA VAL A 485 -42.22 -2.53 1.78
C VAL A 485 -41.10 -1.75 2.43
N GLU A 486 -39.88 -2.19 2.23
CA GLU A 486 -38.68 -1.51 2.75
C GLU A 486 -37.58 -1.46 1.71
N LYS A 487 -36.77 -0.42 1.79
CA LYS A 487 -35.55 -0.36 1.00
C LYS A 487 -34.50 -1.27 1.66
N ASP A 488 -33.89 -2.15 0.89
CA ASP A 488 -32.87 -3.07 1.36
C ASP A 488 -31.58 -2.85 0.56
N VAL A 489 -30.46 -3.26 1.10
CA VAL A 489 -29.13 -3.03 0.52
C VAL A 489 -28.43 -4.37 0.29
N LYS A 490 -28.19 -4.70 -0.97
CA LYS A 490 -27.23 -5.73 -1.34
C LYS A 490 -25.82 -5.12 -1.25
N GLU A 491 -25.08 -5.48 -0.20
CA GLU A 491 -23.72 -4.99 -0.03
C GLU A 491 -22.83 -5.38 -1.20
N GLY A 492 -22.16 -4.40 -1.79
CA GLY A 492 -21.15 -4.57 -2.82
C GLY A 492 -19.83 -5.18 -2.32
N LYS A 493 -18.72 -4.85 -2.95
CA LYS A 493 -17.37 -5.29 -2.58
C LYS A 493 -16.47 -4.08 -2.33
N THR A 494 -15.83 -4.03 -1.16
CA THR A 494 -14.74 -3.10 -0.84
C THR A 494 -13.47 -3.91 -0.63
N ALA A 495 -12.49 -3.71 -1.50
CA ALA A 495 -11.24 -4.47 -1.50
C ALA A 495 -10.26 -3.96 -0.44
N VAL A 496 -9.29 -4.81 -0.11
CA VAL A 496 -8.35 -4.61 1.02
C VAL A 496 -6.94 -4.96 0.59
N CYS A 497 -5.95 -4.17 1.04
CA CYS A 497 -4.54 -4.51 0.86
C CYS A 497 -3.92 -5.07 2.15
N ASN A 498 -3.33 -6.27 2.06
CA ASN A 498 -2.50 -6.88 3.10
C ASN A 498 -1.09 -7.05 2.52
N LEU A 499 -0.18 -6.17 2.90
CA LEU A 499 1.09 -5.97 2.19
C LEU A 499 2.32 -6.36 3.01
N ALA A 500 3.32 -6.89 2.31
CA ALA A 500 4.69 -7.00 2.78
C ALA A 500 5.65 -6.84 1.60
N SER A 501 6.90 -6.45 1.90
CA SER A 501 7.93 -6.29 0.86
C SER A 501 9.19 -7.07 1.21
N ILE A 502 9.69 -7.83 0.23
CA ILE A 502 10.96 -8.54 0.28
C ILE A 502 12.07 -7.51 0.07
N ASN A 503 13.08 -7.54 0.91
CA ASN A 503 14.26 -6.69 0.77
C ASN A 503 15.28 -7.36 -0.17
N LEU A 504 15.37 -6.89 -1.41
CA LEU A 504 16.25 -7.45 -2.43
C LEU A 504 17.73 -7.31 -2.09
N SER A 505 18.13 -6.39 -1.22
CA SER A 505 19.51 -6.32 -0.74
C SER A 505 19.90 -7.51 0.16
N LYS A 506 18.92 -8.25 0.66
CA LYS A 506 19.11 -9.44 1.54
C LYS A 506 18.67 -10.74 0.87
N VAL A 507 17.67 -10.66 0.00
CA VAL A 507 16.98 -11.83 -0.59
C VAL A 507 17.02 -11.67 -2.12
N ASN A 508 18.13 -12.11 -2.75
CA ASN A 508 18.35 -11.93 -4.18
C ASN A 508 18.97 -13.17 -4.88
N THR A 509 19.01 -14.30 -4.19
CA THR A 509 19.40 -15.59 -4.74
C THR A 509 18.19 -16.51 -4.85
N GLN A 510 18.24 -17.49 -5.74
CA GLN A 510 17.18 -18.50 -5.91
C GLN A 510 16.91 -19.27 -4.60
N GLU A 511 17.96 -19.56 -3.81
CA GLU A 511 17.85 -20.26 -2.54
C GLU A 511 17.14 -19.43 -1.49
N ASP A 512 17.51 -18.15 -1.35
CA ASP A 512 16.85 -17.24 -0.41
C ASP A 512 15.38 -17.03 -0.76
N ILE A 513 15.07 -16.80 -2.03
CA ILE A 513 13.70 -16.62 -2.51
C ILE A 513 12.86 -17.87 -2.22
N LYS A 514 13.37 -19.05 -2.52
CA LYS A 514 12.70 -20.32 -2.24
C LYS A 514 12.43 -20.53 -0.74
N ARG A 515 13.31 -20.06 0.12
CA ARG A 515 13.18 -20.13 1.59
C ARG A 515 12.19 -19.08 2.12
N VAL A 516 12.31 -17.85 1.68
CA VAL A 516 11.66 -16.68 2.25
C VAL A 516 10.21 -16.53 1.79
N VAL A 517 9.94 -16.67 0.48
CA VAL A 517 8.63 -16.39 -0.11
C VAL A 517 7.51 -17.23 0.48
N PRO A 518 7.65 -18.57 0.69
CA PRO A 518 6.57 -19.35 1.30
C PRO A 518 6.22 -18.92 2.72
N ILE A 519 7.19 -18.47 3.50
CA ILE A 519 6.95 -17.99 4.86
C ILE A 519 6.23 -16.64 4.81
N ALA A 520 6.63 -15.75 3.90
CA ALA A 520 6.00 -14.44 3.71
C ALA A 520 4.54 -14.56 3.26
N VAL A 521 4.23 -15.45 2.30
CA VAL A 521 2.85 -15.73 1.84
C VAL A 521 1.98 -16.22 2.99
N ARG A 522 2.47 -17.18 3.80
CA ARG A 522 1.75 -17.67 5.00
C ARG A 522 1.53 -16.55 6.01
N MET A 523 2.54 -15.74 6.27
CA MET A 523 2.44 -14.61 7.19
C MET A 523 1.33 -13.64 6.76
N LEU A 524 1.24 -13.32 5.47
CA LEU A 524 0.21 -12.45 4.92
C LEU A 524 -1.18 -13.12 4.90
N ASP A 525 -1.28 -14.42 4.64
CA ASP A 525 -2.56 -15.15 4.76
C ASP A 525 -3.09 -15.10 6.20
N ASN A 526 -2.21 -15.22 7.19
CA ASN A 526 -2.59 -15.11 8.60
C ASN A 526 -3.07 -13.69 8.98
N VAL A 527 -2.53 -12.64 8.35
CA VAL A 527 -3.02 -11.27 8.53
C VAL A 527 -4.51 -11.16 8.21
N ILE A 528 -5.00 -11.84 7.17
CA ILE A 528 -6.41 -11.81 6.77
C ILE A 528 -7.34 -12.28 7.89
N ASP A 529 -6.98 -13.37 8.55
CA ASP A 529 -7.80 -13.98 9.60
C ASP A 529 -7.69 -13.25 10.94
N LEU A 530 -6.56 -12.58 11.20
CA LEU A 530 -6.28 -11.88 12.47
C LEU A 530 -6.65 -10.40 12.43
N ASN A 531 -6.93 -9.84 11.27
CA ASN A 531 -7.21 -8.42 11.10
C ASN A 531 -8.52 -8.00 11.76
N PHE A 532 -8.50 -6.85 12.43
CA PHE A 532 -9.73 -6.14 12.78
C PHE A 532 -10.25 -5.38 11.57
N TYR A 533 -11.48 -5.64 11.18
CA TYR A 533 -12.13 -4.98 10.06
C TYR A 533 -13.08 -3.88 10.52
N PRO A 534 -12.91 -2.63 10.11
CA PRO A 534 -13.80 -1.52 10.51
C PRO A 534 -15.23 -1.63 9.97
N HIS A 535 -15.44 -2.41 8.90
CA HIS A 535 -16.73 -2.59 8.24
C HIS A 535 -16.97 -4.04 7.82
N SER A 536 -18.20 -4.54 7.93
CA SER A 536 -18.61 -5.93 7.60
C SER A 536 -18.35 -6.28 6.13
N LYS A 537 -18.69 -5.39 5.21
CA LYS A 537 -18.47 -5.50 3.77
C LYS A 537 -17.00 -5.76 3.44
N VAL A 538 -16.08 -5.02 4.05
CA VAL A 538 -14.64 -5.16 3.91
C VAL A 538 -14.17 -6.54 4.38
N LYS A 539 -14.64 -6.98 5.56
CA LYS A 539 -14.35 -8.32 6.09
C LYS A 539 -14.80 -9.41 5.13
N ARG A 540 -16.05 -9.34 4.68
CA ARG A 540 -16.63 -10.31 3.75
C ARG A 540 -15.83 -10.37 2.46
N THR A 541 -15.53 -9.25 1.84
CA THR A 541 -14.76 -9.18 0.59
C THR A 541 -13.39 -9.82 0.76
N ASN A 542 -12.66 -9.46 1.84
CA ASN A 542 -11.31 -10.00 2.05
C ASN A 542 -11.32 -11.50 2.38
N LEU A 543 -12.32 -12.01 3.07
CA LEU A 543 -12.46 -13.45 3.33
C LEU A 543 -12.83 -14.25 2.08
N LEU A 544 -13.60 -13.67 1.15
CA LEU A 544 -13.96 -14.30 -0.12
C LEU A 544 -12.79 -14.39 -1.09
N SER A 545 -12.03 -13.31 -1.25
CA SER A 545 -10.90 -13.24 -2.19
C SER A 545 -9.57 -13.63 -1.57
N ARG A 546 -9.42 -13.56 -0.26
CA ARG A 546 -8.17 -13.77 0.51
C ARG A 546 -6.97 -13.06 -0.13
N SER A 547 -7.13 -11.77 -0.37
CA SER A 547 -6.18 -10.95 -1.13
C SER A 547 -4.94 -10.60 -0.29
N ILE A 548 -3.77 -10.81 -0.86
CA ILE A 548 -2.49 -10.33 -0.35
C ILE A 548 -1.72 -9.58 -1.43
N GLY A 549 -0.69 -8.82 -1.04
CA GLY A 549 0.20 -8.12 -1.95
C GLY A 549 1.65 -8.25 -1.46
N LEU A 550 2.35 -9.26 -1.93
CA LEU A 550 3.78 -9.43 -1.71
C LEU A 550 4.54 -8.66 -2.77
N GLY A 551 5.33 -7.66 -2.35
CA GLY A 551 6.17 -6.85 -3.22
C GLY A 551 7.65 -6.94 -2.87
N VAL A 552 8.41 -5.98 -3.42
CA VAL A 552 9.85 -5.88 -3.23
C VAL A 552 10.27 -4.46 -2.87
N MET A 553 11.44 -4.32 -2.26
CA MET A 553 12.14 -3.06 -2.00
C MET A 553 13.65 -3.28 -2.05
N GLY A 554 14.42 -2.21 -2.12
CA GLY A 554 15.88 -2.33 -2.07
C GLY A 554 16.54 -2.69 -3.41
N GLU A 555 15.84 -2.52 -4.53
CA GLU A 555 16.36 -2.88 -5.85
C GLU A 555 17.61 -2.09 -6.20
N ALA A 556 17.61 -0.76 -6.04
CA ALA A 556 18.78 0.06 -6.36
C ALA A 556 20.01 -0.30 -5.49
N GLN A 557 19.80 -0.67 -4.22
CA GLN A 557 20.89 -1.14 -3.36
C GLN A 557 21.42 -2.50 -3.84
N MET A 558 20.56 -3.44 -4.15
CA MET A 558 20.95 -4.75 -4.66
C MET A 558 21.80 -4.61 -5.93
N LEU A 559 21.37 -3.78 -6.87
CA LEU A 559 22.10 -3.54 -8.13
C LEU A 559 23.48 -2.94 -7.86
N ALA A 560 23.56 -1.94 -6.99
CA ALA A 560 24.82 -1.30 -6.64
C ALA A 560 25.79 -2.26 -5.96
N GLU A 561 25.33 -3.09 -5.03
CA GLU A 561 26.16 -4.11 -4.37
C GLU A 561 26.63 -5.21 -5.33
N GLN A 562 25.89 -5.49 -6.40
CA GLN A 562 26.26 -6.44 -7.45
C GLN A 562 27.00 -5.81 -8.64
N SER A 563 27.33 -4.53 -8.57
CA SER A 563 27.98 -3.77 -9.64
C SER A 563 27.21 -3.77 -10.96
N ILE A 564 25.88 -3.70 -10.87
CA ILE A 564 24.97 -3.65 -12.03
C ILE A 564 24.48 -2.22 -12.21
N ALA A 565 24.70 -1.67 -13.40
CA ALA A 565 24.24 -0.32 -13.76
C ALA A 565 22.72 -0.30 -13.97
N TRP A 566 22.07 0.75 -13.48
CA TRP A 566 20.63 0.95 -13.62
C TRP A 566 20.22 1.13 -15.10
N GLY A 567 19.17 0.44 -15.52
CA GLY A 567 18.59 0.56 -16.88
C GLY A 567 19.30 -0.22 -17.98
N GLY A 568 20.43 -0.88 -17.70
CA GLY A 568 21.13 -1.71 -18.67
C GLY A 568 20.51 -3.10 -18.83
N TYR A 569 21.02 -3.88 -19.81
CA TYR A 569 20.59 -5.26 -20.05
C TYR A 569 20.72 -6.13 -18.78
N ASP A 570 21.86 -6.05 -18.10
CA ASP A 570 22.12 -6.85 -16.88
C ASP A 570 21.12 -6.52 -15.76
N HIS A 571 20.69 -5.25 -15.65
CA HIS A 571 19.62 -4.87 -14.73
C HIS A 571 18.31 -5.55 -15.10
N LEU A 572 17.87 -5.43 -16.36
CA LEU A 572 16.59 -6.00 -16.81
C LEU A 572 16.59 -7.54 -16.68
N ALA A 573 17.70 -8.19 -17.02
CA ALA A 573 17.87 -9.63 -16.87
C ALA A 573 17.84 -10.06 -15.40
N LYS A 574 18.48 -9.29 -14.51
CA LYS A 574 18.52 -9.60 -13.07
C LYS A 574 17.16 -9.48 -12.40
N ILE A 575 16.42 -8.42 -12.70
CA ILE A 575 15.06 -8.26 -12.14
C ILE A 575 14.08 -9.29 -12.73
N ASP A 576 14.26 -9.68 -13.98
CA ASP A 576 13.46 -10.73 -14.61
C ASP A 576 13.65 -12.07 -13.89
N GLU A 577 14.90 -12.49 -13.69
CA GLU A 577 15.25 -13.70 -12.94
C GLU A 577 14.66 -13.70 -11.53
N ILE A 578 14.81 -12.60 -10.80
CA ILE A 578 14.33 -12.48 -9.40
C ILE A 578 12.81 -12.50 -9.36
N MET A 579 12.16 -11.73 -10.21
CA MET A 579 10.69 -11.63 -10.21
C MET A 579 10.01 -12.91 -10.68
N GLU A 580 10.60 -13.63 -11.64
CA GLU A 580 10.17 -14.98 -12.00
C GLU A 580 10.20 -15.91 -10.78
N ALA A 581 11.33 -15.94 -10.08
CA ALA A 581 11.50 -16.80 -8.90
C ALA A 581 10.51 -16.45 -7.79
N ILE A 582 10.28 -15.17 -7.52
CA ILE A 582 9.30 -14.71 -6.51
C ILE A 582 7.90 -15.14 -6.92
N SER A 583 7.50 -14.89 -8.17
CA SER A 583 6.18 -15.24 -8.70
C SER A 583 5.93 -16.75 -8.62
N TYR A 584 6.85 -17.55 -9.12
CA TYR A 584 6.77 -19.01 -9.07
C TYR A 584 6.60 -19.53 -7.64
N ASN A 585 7.43 -19.07 -6.72
CA ASN A 585 7.40 -19.53 -5.33
C ASN A 585 6.18 -19.00 -4.57
N ALA A 586 5.66 -17.81 -4.89
CA ALA A 586 4.44 -17.26 -4.30
C ALA A 586 3.20 -18.06 -4.72
N ILE A 587 3.04 -18.35 -6.01
CA ILE A 587 1.95 -19.17 -6.53
C ILE A 587 2.02 -20.58 -5.93
N LYS A 588 3.21 -21.19 -5.92
CA LYS A 588 3.43 -22.51 -5.34
C LYS A 588 3.11 -22.54 -3.83
N ALA A 589 3.49 -21.49 -3.10
CA ALA A 589 3.23 -21.38 -1.67
C ALA A 589 1.72 -21.24 -1.39
N SER A 590 1.02 -20.40 -2.14
CA SER A 590 -0.43 -20.24 -2.01
C SER A 590 -1.17 -21.55 -2.35
N SER A 591 -0.72 -22.29 -3.37
CA SER A 591 -1.27 -23.61 -3.70
C SER A 591 -0.97 -24.66 -2.62
N ASN A 592 0.17 -24.61 -1.97
CA ASN A 592 0.47 -25.47 -0.82
C ASN A 592 -0.44 -25.13 0.39
N LEU A 593 -0.66 -23.85 0.65
CA LEU A 593 -1.58 -23.41 1.70
C LEU A 593 -3.03 -23.82 1.42
N SER A 594 -3.42 -23.87 0.14
CA SER A 594 -4.75 -24.38 -0.24
C SER A 594 -4.96 -25.84 0.17
N LEU A 595 -3.95 -26.69 0.02
CA LEU A 595 -4.02 -28.08 0.50
C LEU A 595 -4.17 -28.17 2.02
N GLU A 596 -3.55 -27.24 2.75
CA GLU A 596 -3.52 -27.26 4.20
C GLU A 596 -4.77 -26.57 4.82
N LYS A 597 -5.20 -25.45 4.26
CA LYS A 597 -6.21 -24.55 4.83
C LYS A 597 -7.48 -24.37 3.96
N GLY A 598 -7.54 -25.05 2.79
CA GLY A 598 -8.58 -24.88 1.78
C GLY A 598 -8.30 -23.74 0.79
N ALA A 599 -8.86 -23.85 -0.40
CA ALA A 599 -8.82 -22.79 -1.41
C ALA A 599 -9.62 -21.56 -0.97
N TYR A 600 -9.31 -20.38 -1.54
CA TYR A 600 -10.17 -19.22 -1.31
C TYR A 600 -11.57 -19.44 -1.93
N PRO A 601 -12.65 -18.90 -1.33
CA PRO A 601 -14.03 -19.22 -1.73
C PRO A 601 -14.36 -18.93 -3.18
N GLU A 602 -13.76 -17.91 -3.79
CA GLU A 602 -13.99 -17.51 -5.18
C GLU A 602 -12.96 -18.14 -6.16
N PHE A 603 -12.35 -19.29 -5.82
CA PHE A 603 -11.33 -19.92 -6.67
C PHE A 603 -11.90 -20.46 -7.99
N GLU A 604 -13.04 -21.15 -7.93
CA GLU A 604 -13.65 -21.76 -9.11
C GLU A 604 -14.11 -20.69 -10.12
N GLY A 605 -13.75 -20.87 -11.39
CA GLY A 605 -14.01 -19.91 -12.46
C GLY A 605 -12.91 -18.86 -12.65
N SER A 606 -11.99 -18.72 -11.68
CA SER A 606 -10.86 -17.81 -11.77
C SER A 606 -9.87 -18.20 -12.88
N LYS A 607 -8.97 -17.28 -13.24
CA LYS A 607 -7.83 -17.62 -14.11
C LYS A 607 -6.91 -18.64 -13.46
N TRP A 608 -6.74 -18.57 -12.13
CA TRP A 608 -5.96 -19.54 -11.38
C TRP A 608 -6.50 -20.97 -11.56
N SER A 609 -7.83 -21.16 -11.47
CA SER A 609 -8.45 -22.48 -11.65
C SER A 609 -8.28 -23.02 -13.07
N LYS A 610 -8.07 -22.14 -14.04
CA LYS A 610 -7.78 -22.49 -15.44
C LYS A 610 -6.28 -22.67 -15.72
N GLY A 611 -5.42 -22.45 -14.72
CA GLY A 611 -3.95 -22.48 -14.86
C GLY A 611 -3.40 -21.31 -15.67
N ILE A 612 -4.09 -20.17 -15.71
CA ILE A 612 -3.67 -18.95 -16.37
C ILE A 612 -2.98 -18.06 -15.31
N PHE A 613 -1.73 -17.70 -15.56
CA PHE A 613 -0.87 -16.94 -14.66
C PHE A 613 -0.59 -15.53 -15.19
N PRO A 614 0.01 -14.62 -14.41
CA PRO A 614 0.28 -13.25 -14.83
C PRO A 614 1.02 -13.17 -16.17
N ILE A 615 2.01 -14.01 -16.39
CA ILE A 615 2.78 -14.06 -17.65
C ILE A 615 1.92 -14.32 -18.88
N ASP A 616 0.79 -15.04 -18.73
CA ASP A 616 -0.12 -15.33 -19.85
C ASP A 616 -1.04 -14.15 -20.17
N ALA A 617 -1.21 -13.22 -19.23
CA ALA A 617 -2.03 -12.02 -19.41
C ALA A 617 -1.30 -10.89 -20.14
N ALA A 618 0.02 -10.99 -20.34
CA ALA A 618 0.79 -9.99 -21.06
C ALA A 618 0.30 -9.87 -22.51
N ASN A 619 0.03 -8.65 -22.96
CA ASN A 619 -0.38 -8.40 -24.35
C ASN A 619 0.80 -8.58 -25.31
N GLU A 620 0.50 -8.73 -26.62
CA GLU A 620 1.52 -8.98 -27.66
C GLU A 620 2.54 -7.83 -27.76
N ASN A 621 2.15 -6.59 -27.49
CA ASN A 621 3.08 -5.47 -27.50
C ASN A 621 4.06 -5.54 -26.33
N THR A 622 3.60 -5.90 -25.14
CA THR A 622 4.45 -6.16 -23.97
C THR A 622 5.40 -7.30 -24.26
N LYS A 623 4.90 -8.41 -24.81
CA LYS A 623 5.73 -9.54 -25.25
C LYS A 623 6.82 -9.09 -26.23
N ARG A 624 6.48 -8.31 -27.25
CA ARG A 624 7.46 -7.79 -28.24
C ARG A 624 8.48 -6.83 -27.64
N LEU A 625 8.08 -5.96 -26.72
CA LEU A 625 9.00 -5.03 -26.05
C LEU A 625 10.04 -5.78 -25.21
N VAL A 626 9.62 -6.85 -24.58
CA VAL A 626 10.46 -7.69 -23.74
C VAL A 626 11.30 -8.66 -24.58
N ASP A 627 10.74 -9.23 -25.69
CA ASP A 627 11.45 -10.13 -26.62
C ASP A 627 12.65 -9.50 -27.32
N ARG A 628 12.62 -8.20 -27.59
CA ARG A 628 13.74 -7.48 -28.23
C ARG A 628 15.06 -7.55 -27.44
N GLY A 629 14.99 -7.92 -26.15
CA GLY A 629 16.16 -8.11 -25.30
C GLY A 629 16.56 -9.56 -25.06
N GLY A 630 15.88 -10.56 -25.61
CA GLY A 630 16.12 -11.98 -25.30
C GLY A 630 15.85 -12.35 -23.86
N LEU A 631 14.96 -11.60 -23.18
CA LEU A 631 14.66 -11.72 -21.75
C LEU A 631 13.53 -12.74 -21.48
N PHE A 632 13.19 -13.60 -22.42
CA PHE A 632 12.22 -14.68 -22.25
C PHE A 632 12.90 -16.03 -22.15
N GLY A 633 13.31 -16.37 -20.95
CA GLY A 633 13.65 -17.73 -20.59
C GLY A 633 12.92 -18.06 -19.30
N TYR A 634 12.17 -19.13 -19.29
CA TYR A 634 11.65 -19.69 -18.05
C TYR A 634 12.76 -20.50 -17.39
N THR A 635 13.09 -20.20 -16.14
CA THR A 635 14.05 -20.96 -15.34
C THR A 635 13.35 -22.00 -14.46
N HIS A 636 12.03 -21.90 -14.30
CA HIS A 636 11.20 -22.79 -13.49
C HIS A 636 10.24 -23.65 -14.33
N ASP A 637 9.80 -24.77 -13.77
CA ASP A 637 8.82 -25.67 -14.37
C ASP A 637 7.39 -25.16 -14.17
N TRP A 638 7.02 -24.20 -15.02
CA TRP A 638 5.70 -23.56 -14.99
C TRP A 638 4.56 -24.52 -15.32
N GLU A 639 4.77 -25.49 -16.22
CA GLU A 639 3.72 -26.43 -16.60
C GLU A 639 3.34 -27.34 -15.42
N LYS A 640 4.33 -27.82 -14.67
CA LYS A 640 4.08 -28.59 -13.46
C LYS A 640 3.35 -27.75 -12.40
N LEU A 641 3.64 -26.45 -12.32
CA LEU A 641 2.96 -25.55 -11.39
C LEU A 641 1.50 -25.32 -11.83
N ARG A 642 1.22 -25.22 -13.14
CA ARG A 642 -0.16 -25.10 -13.68
C ARG A 642 -1.01 -26.31 -13.29
N GLU A 643 -0.50 -27.51 -13.52
CA GLU A 643 -1.19 -28.75 -13.15
C GLU A 643 -1.43 -28.83 -11.63
N LYS A 644 -0.44 -28.42 -10.84
CA LYS A 644 -0.60 -28.34 -9.38
C LYS A 644 -1.71 -27.38 -8.98
N VAL A 645 -1.73 -26.16 -9.50
CA VAL A 645 -2.74 -25.15 -9.15
C VAL A 645 -4.15 -25.58 -9.57
N LYS A 646 -4.31 -26.14 -10.76
CA LYS A 646 -5.60 -26.70 -11.20
C LYS A 646 -6.12 -27.81 -10.27
N LYS A 647 -5.22 -28.64 -9.78
CA LYS A 647 -5.57 -29.79 -8.92
C LYS A 647 -5.80 -29.37 -7.46
N ASP A 648 -4.88 -28.60 -6.92
CA ASP A 648 -4.76 -28.34 -5.47
C ASP A 648 -5.43 -27.00 -5.06
N GLY A 649 -5.76 -26.14 -6.03
CA GLY A 649 -6.32 -24.83 -5.81
C GLY A 649 -5.30 -23.78 -5.38
N MET A 650 -5.80 -22.58 -5.06
CA MET A 650 -5.05 -21.46 -4.50
C MET A 650 -5.68 -21.00 -3.19
N ARG A 651 -4.87 -20.64 -2.20
CA ARG A 651 -5.33 -20.05 -0.94
C ARG A 651 -5.70 -18.59 -1.06
N ASN A 652 -5.05 -17.85 -1.97
CA ASN A 652 -5.15 -16.41 -2.13
C ASN A 652 -5.59 -16.07 -3.55
N GLY A 653 -6.60 -15.23 -3.71
CA GLY A 653 -7.13 -14.80 -5.01
C GLY A 653 -6.28 -13.75 -5.69
N TYR A 654 -5.50 -12.96 -4.91
CA TYR A 654 -4.49 -12.03 -5.38
C TYR A 654 -3.23 -12.22 -4.54
N LEU A 655 -2.04 -12.14 -5.15
CA LEU A 655 -0.78 -12.50 -4.52
C LEU A 655 0.24 -11.37 -4.45
N MET A 656 0.50 -10.67 -5.55
CA MET A 656 1.67 -9.81 -5.69
C MET A 656 1.31 -8.40 -6.09
N ALA A 657 1.90 -7.44 -5.38
CA ALA A 657 1.79 -6.01 -5.65
C ALA A 657 3.05 -5.30 -5.13
N ILE A 658 3.56 -4.32 -5.87
CA ILE A 658 4.76 -3.58 -5.49
C ILE A 658 4.37 -2.21 -4.95
N ALA A 659 4.43 -2.07 -3.63
CA ALA A 659 4.12 -0.85 -2.90
C ALA A 659 5.31 0.14 -2.85
N PRO A 660 5.07 1.44 -2.57
CA PRO A 660 6.14 2.45 -2.48
C PRO A 660 7.17 2.21 -1.37
N THR A 661 6.82 1.49 -0.32
CA THR A 661 7.69 1.13 0.83
C THR A 661 8.35 2.29 1.59
N SER A 662 7.91 3.53 1.43
CA SER A 662 8.55 4.75 1.95
C SER A 662 8.96 4.69 3.43
N SER A 663 8.11 4.11 4.31
CA SER A 663 8.43 4.02 5.74
C SER A 663 9.22 2.78 6.12
N ILE A 664 8.91 1.63 5.51
CA ILE A 664 9.56 0.35 5.87
C ILE A 664 10.96 0.22 5.28
N SER A 665 11.23 0.82 4.12
CA SER A 665 12.60 0.87 3.57
C SER A 665 13.53 1.72 4.43
N ILE A 666 13.05 2.86 4.93
CA ILE A 666 13.79 3.69 5.91
C ILE A 666 14.06 2.89 7.18
N LEU A 667 13.05 2.19 7.69
CA LEU A 667 13.19 1.37 8.91
C LEU A 667 14.35 0.38 8.81
N VAL A 668 14.46 -0.31 7.67
CA VAL A 668 15.49 -1.34 7.46
C VAL A 668 16.79 -0.81 6.83
N GLY A 669 16.83 0.48 6.47
CA GLY A 669 18.02 1.13 5.90
C GLY A 669 18.36 0.66 4.48
N THR A 670 17.34 0.42 3.64
CA THR A 670 17.50 0.07 2.22
C THR A 670 16.88 1.13 1.31
N THR A 671 17.07 1.00 -0.01
CA THR A 671 16.43 1.89 -1.00
C THR A 671 14.93 1.60 -1.11
N GLN A 672 14.16 2.66 -1.42
CA GLN A 672 12.71 2.54 -1.56
C GLN A 672 12.35 1.72 -2.79
N THR A 673 11.35 0.87 -2.64
CA THR A 673 10.70 0.11 -3.72
C THR A 673 11.65 -0.37 -4.84
N ILE A 674 11.34 -0.04 -6.06
CA ILE A 674 11.99 -0.42 -7.32
C ILE A 674 12.59 0.79 -8.05
N GLU A 675 12.80 1.87 -7.35
CA GLU A 675 13.22 3.15 -7.91
C GLU A 675 14.72 3.41 -7.68
N PRO A 676 15.37 4.20 -8.56
CA PRO A 676 16.72 4.69 -8.30
C PRO A 676 16.73 5.66 -7.13
N VAL A 677 17.88 5.90 -6.53
CA VAL A 677 18.02 6.88 -5.45
C VAL A 677 17.81 8.31 -5.95
N TYR A 678 17.24 9.19 -5.13
CA TYR A 678 17.13 10.62 -5.49
C TYR A 678 18.49 11.26 -5.69
N LYS A 679 19.40 11.03 -4.73
CA LYS A 679 20.79 11.48 -4.71
C LYS A 679 21.61 10.46 -3.91
N ARG A 680 22.93 10.53 -3.99
CA ARG A 680 23.83 9.70 -3.17
C ARG A 680 23.87 10.16 -1.70
N LYS A 681 23.56 11.44 -1.44
CA LYS A 681 23.32 12.02 -0.12
C LYS A 681 22.13 12.97 -0.20
N TRP A 682 21.23 12.90 0.78
CA TRP A 682 20.09 13.81 0.93
C TRP A 682 19.80 14.05 2.42
N PHE A 683 18.79 14.85 2.69
CA PHE A 683 18.32 15.10 4.05
C PHE A 683 16.87 14.66 4.17
N GLU A 684 16.57 13.91 5.23
CA GLU A 684 15.22 13.54 5.61
C GLU A 684 14.75 14.41 6.77
N GLU A 685 13.61 15.03 6.60
CA GLU A 685 12.95 15.80 7.65
C GLU A 685 12.12 14.86 8.52
N ASN A 686 12.31 14.92 9.82
CA ASN A 686 11.48 14.25 10.79
C ASN A 686 11.15 15.18 11.97
N LEU A 687 10.39 14.68 12.96
CA LEU A 687 10.01 15.43 14.17
C LEU A 687 11.21 15.97 14.98
N SER A 688 12.41 15.46 14.75
CA SER A 688 13.66 15.85 15.43
C SER A 688 14.57 16.76 14.59
N GLY A 689 14.17 17.13 13.38
CA GLY A 689 14.90 17.98 12.45
C GLY A 689 15.39 17.25 11.19
N MET A 690 16.32 17.89 10.48
CA MET A 690 16.92 17.37 9.24
C MET A 690 18.03 16.36 9.58
N ILE A 691 17.87 15.13 9.10
CA ILE A 691 18.85 14.04 9.28
C ILE A 691 19.56 13.78 7.95
N PRO A 692 20.90 13.84 7.90
CA PRO A 692 21.65 13.47 6.70
C PRO A 692 21.57 11.95 6.48
N VAL A 693 21.33 11.56 5.24
CA VAL A 693 21.22 10.16 4.80
C VAL A 693 22.10 9.97 3.56
N THR A 694 22.82 8.87 3.52
CA THR A 694 23.56 8.43 2.34
C THR A 694 22.88 7.20 1.73
N ALA A 695 23.13 6.97 0.43
CA ALA A 695 22.73 5.71 -0.18
C ALA A 695 23.29 4.52 0.63
N PRO A 696 22.51 3.44 0.80
CA PRO A 696 22.94 2.31 1.64
C PRO A 696 24.25 1.71 1.15
N LYS A 697 25.16 1.38 2.07
CA LYS A 697 26.50 0.83 1.77
C LYS A 697 27.26 1.62 0.70
N LEU A 698 27.12 2.92 0.69
CA LEU A 698 27.85 3.79 -0.22
C LEU A 698 29.35 3.65 0.02
N SER A 699 30.10 3.38 -1.06
CA SER A 699 31.54 3.19 -1.07
C SER A 699 32.09 3.57 -2.45
N PRO A 700 33.42 3.67 -2.62
CA PRO A 700 34.00 3.84 -3.96
C PRO A 700 33.54 2.79 -4.97
N ASP A 701 33.34 1.53 -4.52
CA ASP A 701 32.93 0.42 -5.38
C ASP A 701 31.47 0.52 -5.81
N THR A 702 30.58 1.05 -4.97
CA THR A 702 29.14 1.17 -5.26
C THR A 702 28.75 2.52 -5.83
N TRP A 703 29.60 3.53 -5.72
CA TRP A 703 29.33 4.92 -6.12
C TRP A 703 28.81 5.05 -7.55
N GLY A 704 29.47 4.39 -8.50
CA GLY A 704 29.14 4.46 -9.94
C GLY A 704 27.81 3.79 -10.29
N PHE A 705 27.32 2.89 -9.46
CA PHE A 705 26.10 2.13 -9.69
C PHE A 705 24.84 2.74 -9.06
N TYR A 706 25.02 3.73 -8.16
CA TYR A 706 23.92 4.55 -7.67
C TYR A 706 23.65 5.73 -8.62
N THR A 707 22.89 5.48 -9.68
CA THR A 707 22.47 6.54 -10.61
C THR A 707 21.34 7.35 -9.97
N PRO A 708 21.48 8.70 -9.81
CA PRO A 708 20.41 9.54 -9.31
C PRO A 708 19.18 9.53 -10.23
N ALA A 709 17.99 9.52 -9.65
CA ALA A 709 16.72 9.39 -10.37
C ALA A 709 16.52 10.47 -11.45
N TYR A 710 16.92 11.71 -11.16
CA TYR A 710 16.79 12.84 -12.09
C TYR A 710 17.84 12.87 -13.21
N GLU A 711 18.90 12.07 -13.10
CA GLU A 711 19.93 11.92 -14.13
C GLU A 711 19.61 10.79 -15.11
N LEU A 712 18.72 9.86 -14.70
CA LEU A 712 18.33 8.70 -15.47
C LEU A 712 17.32 9.07 -16.57
N ASP A 713 17.42 8.41 -17.75
CA ASP A 713 16.34 8.44 -18.74
C ASP A 713 15.12 7.67 -18.18
N GLN A 714 14.00 8.37 -18.05
CA GLN A 714 12.79 7.82 -17.44
C GLN A 714 12.15 6.67 -18.23
N LYS A 715 12.45 6.54 -19.52
CA LYS A 715 12.05 5.38 -20.33
C LYS A 715 12.61 4.07 -19.79
N LEU A 716 13.79 4.11 -19.17
CA LEU A 716 14.39 2.94 -18.52
C LEU A 716 13.60 2.47 -17.29
N LEU A 717 12.99 3.42 -16.55
CA LEU A 717 12.07 3.08 -15.44
C LEU A 717 10.85 2.31 -15.96
N ILE A 718 10.27 2.78 -17.06
CA ILE A 718 9.10 2.16 -17.67
C ILE A 718 9.45 0.76 -18.21
N GLN A 719 10.62 0.61 -18.85
CA GLN A 719 11.10 -0.69 -19.34
C GLN A 719 11.29 -1.69 -18.19
N ALA A 720 11.93 -1.27 -17.10
CA ALA A 720 12.09 -2.09 -15.92
C ALA A 720 10.72 -2.44 -15.28
N GLY A 721 9.79 -1.48 -15.28
CA GLY A 721 8.40 -1.70 -14.89
C GLY A 721 7.70 -2.77 -15.74
N ALA A 722 7.87 -2.73 -17.05
CA ALA A 722 7.29 -3.74 -17.95
C ALA A 722 7.84 -5.16 -17.69
N VAL A 723 9.13 -5.28 -17.41
CA VAL A 723 9.75 -6.57 -17.06
C VAL A 723 9.17 -7.13 -15.77
N ARG A 724 8.98 -6.31 -14.73
CA ARG A 724 8.37 -6.77 -13.46
C ARG A 724 6.90 -7.11 -13.62
N GLN A 725 6.15 -6.29 -14.37
CA GLN A 725 4.69 -6.41 -14.50
C GLN A 725 4.24 -7.77 -15.06
N LYS A 726 5.02 -8.39 -15.92
CA LYS A 726 4.68 -9.73 -16.45
C LYS A 726 4.62 -10.83 -15.40
N TRP A 727 5.25 -10.62 -14.24
CA TRP A 727 5.31 -11.61 -13.16
C TRP A 727 4.33 -11.38 -12.01
N ILE A 728 3.67 -10.24 -11.97
CA ILE A 728 2.74 -9.88 -10.88
C ILE A 728 1.29 -9.78 -11.37
N ASP A 729 0.36 -10.13 -10.50
CA ASP A 729 -1.07 -10.18 -10.81
C ASP A 729 -1.82 -8.88 -10.48
N GLN A 730 -1.20 -7.97 -9.75
CA GLN A 730 -1.71 -6.62 -9.48
C GLN A 730 -0.77 -5.57 -10.09
N GLY A 731 -0.60 -4.43 -9.47
CA GLY A 731 0.20 -3.35 -10.02
C GLY A 731 1.51 -3.09 -9.28
N GLN A 732 2.21 -2.10 -9.77
CA GLN A 732 3.41 -1.53 -9.15
C GLN A 732 3.28 -0.01 -9.09
N SER A 733 3.56 0.55 -7.91
CA SER A 733 3.66 2.00 -7.77
C SER A 733 4.97 2.48 -8.37
N LEU A 734 4.90 3.40 -9.33
CA LEU A 734 6.06 3.89 -10.06
C LEU A 734 6.00 5.42 -10.18
N ASN A 735 7.05 6.10 -9.77
CA ASN A 735 7.20 7.54 -9.97
C ASN A 735 8.10 7.86 -11.18
N ILE A 736 7.80 8.95 -11.86
CA ILE A 736 8.62 9.51 -12.93
C ILE A 736 9.28 10.78 -12.40
N PHE A 737 10.60 10.90 -12.60
CA PHE A 737 11.43 11.98 -12.06
C PHE A 737 11.85 12.92 -13.18
N ILE A 738 11.27 14.12 -13.24
CA ILE A 738 11.49 15.07 -14.31
C ILE A 738 11.95 16.40 -13.74
N THR A 739 13.06 16.92 -14.23
CA THR A 739 13.54 18.28 -13.94
C THR A 739 12.86 19.29 -14.86
N LEU A 740 12.75 20.55 -14.42
CA LEU A 740 12.08 21.63 -15.17
C LEU A 740 12.67 21.84 -16.58
N ASP A 741 13.96 21.71 -16.74
CA ASP A 741 14.67 21.85 -18.01
C ASP A 741 14.36 20.71 -19.01
N LYS A 742 14.03 19.52 -18.51
CA LYS A 742 13.63 18.36 -19.34
C LYS A 742 12.12 18.28 -19.56
N ALA A 743 11.32 19.01 -18.78
CA ALA A 743 9.88 18.99 -18.85
C ALA A 743 9.36 19.67 -20.11
N SER A 744 9.20 18.90 -21.18
CA SER A 744 8.51 19.33 -22.39
C SER A 744 7.25 18.48 -22.61
N GLY A 745 6.22 19.06 -23.24
CA GLY A 745 5.01 18.32 -23.59
C GLY A 745 5.31 17.07 -24.44
N LYS A 746 6.33 17.15 -25.29
CA LYS A 746 6.79 16.01 -26.09
C LYS A 746 7.38 14.89 -25.21
N TYR A 747 8.30 15.23 -24.31
CA TYR A 747 8.94 14.25 -23.44
C TYR A 747 7.92 13.54 -22.50
N LEU A 748 6.95 14.30 -21.99
CA LEU A 748 5.88 13.73 -21.16
C LEU A 748 4.93 12.83 -21.94
N ASN A 749 4.68 13.18 -23.23
CA ASN A 749 3.83 12.38 -24.10
C ASN A 749 4.51 11.08 -24.55
N ASP A 750 5.81 11.12 -24.87
CA ASP A 750 6.62 9.98 -25.32
C ASP A 750 6.81 8.95 -24.21
#